data_a2d8893ec015abe19b8b0287a51ce08a
#
_entry.id   a2d8893ec015abe19b8b0287a51ce08a
#
_cell.length_a   1.000
_cell.length_b   1.000
_cell.length_c   1.000
_cell.angle_alpha   90.00
_cell.angle_beta   90.00
_cell.angle_gamma   90.00
#
_symmetry.space_group_name_H-M   'P 1'
#
loop_
_entity.id
_entity.type
_entity.pdbx_description
1 polymer ?
#
loop_
_entity_poly.entity_id
_entity_poly.type
_entity_poly.pdbx_seq_one_letter_code
_entity_poly.pdbx_strand_id
1 'polypeptide(L)'
;MKDVSRLFERFRRAPRIVLSVLALLGLLMPPALADQPAPTVVSVTVTGNTHISTDRILAVVRTKVGDPFDPAIVQQDLRAIADLGFFADQAPPVIRQRPDGVAVTFRVIENPVVSAIRFDGNKSVSADTLLALMDTAPGQVFNIKTYQQDVLKINSYYDKIGFGGQVPSHVVDVNIGADGVLTLKIEEGLTVRKIIITPPPDGDPLLPPPVIMAALVTKPGSSFSEEQRDKDYDALKALYEKYDLKLGDVEAGVDPTTIDQKAGTADVRYTISVLRVGAIEITGNTKTHDDVIRRELRLRPGMVVTDAALHRDYDRLNNLGFFEKIDFQAKPGPDPKRPGLVTLNWQVKEQRTGTATLGAGYSGGITGTGLTGNVSYQQNNINGTGDGGAIRIERGARISDAQLSATIPYLGSTPASQRYSLSATLFDQSQTNYYPVYYDCGAGSGVNVPCPTTNIPVAIVPPDATQYSLVSGIISTYKSSSRGITVNLGRRLSDIFHISGGFNFESVASQAIVPTPYAFTSNPGNELSGCIDEILSACDTASDALGVIAPSIAEVNSTKAYPLHSIVVGFGADSRDDVFNPRRGWFTNFSDEVSTPSLGSAFHYDIFIADIARFFPVGKNMTLGFHAVDGTSTGALPTNKLFIFSDQQLRGYEDPFYGTDELLGQLELRIPLTKDRKFSVVTFADDGAVRIRGATLGGVFDPSLANYSWHGDVGVGVRFDVPQLGLHTLRLDFAKGSQGTHTSFGIGQSF
;
A
#
# COMPACT_ATOMS: atom_id res chain seq x y z
N MET A 1 -34.20 3.37 -11.96
CA MET A 1 -35.29 2.49 -12.44
C MET A 1 -36.62 2.78 -11.75
N LYS A 2 -36.97 4.06 -11.50
CA LYS A 2 -38.31 4.44 -10.95
C LYS A 2 -39.02 5.50 -11.77
N ASP A 3 -38.46 5.98 -12.87
CA ASP A 3 -39.04 7.05 -13.70
C ASP A 3 -39.51 6.62 -15.10
N VAL A 4 -39.40 5.37 -15.44
CA VAL A 4 -39.86 4.84 -16.74
C VAL A 4 -41.31 4.30 -16.65
N SER A 5 -41.87 4.09 -15.45
CA SER A 5 -43.22 3.57 -15.25
C SER A 5 -44.33 4.64 -15.30
N ARG A 6 -43.98 5.93 -15.31
CA ARG A 6 -45.00 7.03 -15.34
C ARG A 6 -45.34 7.54 -16.72
N LEU A 7 -44.67 7.07 -17.77
CA LEU A 7 -44.96 7.52 -19.14
C LEU A 7 -46.00 6.64 -19.86
N PHE A 8 -46.29 5.44 -19.35
CA PHE A 8 -47.26 4.51 -19.98
C PHE A 8 -48.68 4.57 -19.45
N GLU A 9 -48.99 5.34 -18.40
CA GLU A 9 -50.37 5.46 -17.87
C GLU A 9 -51.17 6.65 -18.41
N ARG A 10 -50.63 7.49 -19.28
CA ARG A 10 -51.33 8.66 -19.83
C ARG A 10 -52.02 8.44 -21.18
N PHE A 11 -51.98 7.26 -21.78
CA PHE A 11 -52.63 6.99 -23.07
C PHE A 11 -53.86 6.07 -23.01
N ARG A 12 -54.48 5.91 -21.85
CA ARG A 12 -55.64 5.01 -21.70
C ARG A 12 -56.98 5.69 -21.42
N ARG A 13 -57.16 6.99 -21.76
CA ARG A 13 -58.45 7.65 -21.68
C ARG A 13 -58.56 8.74 -22.77
N ALA A 14 -58.96 8.37 -23.98
CA ALA A 14 -59.56 9.30 -24.93
C ALA A 14 -60.84 8.65 -25.48
N PRO A 15 -61.91 9.44 -25.59
CA PRO A 15 -63.25 8.93 -25.68
C PRO A 15 -63.67 8.55 -27.10
N ARG A 16 -64.63 7.63 -27.17
CA ARG A 16 -65.36 7.09 -28.31
C ARG A 16 -66.13 8.16 -29.10
N ILE A 17 -65.47 9.08 -29.84
CA ILE A 17 -66.20 10.06 -30.71
C ILE A 17 -65.64 10.11 -32.15
N VAL A 18 -64.74 9.28 -32.56
CA VAL A 18 -64.16 9.30 -33.93
C VAL A 18 -64.78 8.21 -34.87
N LEU A 19 -65.65 7.35 -34.36
CA LEU A 19 -66.23 6.28 -35.20
C LEU A 19 -67.58 6.66 -35.87
N SER A 20 -68.11 7.87 -35.72
CA SER A 20 -69.40 8.25 -36.29
C SER A 20 -69.37 9.23 -37.50
N VAL A 21 -68.16 9.69 -37.91
CA VAL A 21 -67.97 10.59 -39.05
C VAL A 21 -67.48 9.86 -40.30
N LEU A 22 -66.97 8.67 -40.22
CA LEU A 22 -66.53 7.85 -41.36
C LEU A 22 -67.60 7.00 -42.02
N ALA A 23 -68.82 6.98 -41.48
CA ALA A 23 -69.97 6.26 -42.07
C ALA A 23 -70.89 7.10 -42.99
N LEU A 24 -70.63 8.41 -43.11
CA LEU A 24 -71.52 9.35 -43.95
C LEU A 24 -70.75 9.86 -45.18
N LEU A 25 -69.54 9.51 -45.48
CA LEU A 25 -68.76 9.88 -46.68
C LEU A 25 -68.59 8.73 -47.70
N GLY A 26 -69.33 7.64 -47.51
CA GLY A 26 -69.26 6.46 -48.36
C GLY A 26 -70.29 6.37 -49.49
N LEU A 27 -71.05 7.44 -49.74
CA LEU A 27 -72.15 7.39 -50.72
C LEU A 27 -72.11 8.43 -51.88
N LEU A 28 -70.89 8.93 -52.20
CA LEU A 28 -70.60 9.71 -53.42
C LEU A 28 -69.29 9.35 -54.04
N MET A 29 -69.11 8.09 -54.44
CA MET A 29 -68.11 7.73 -55.42
C MET A 29 -68.79 7.58 -56.77
N PRO A 30 -68.30 8.27 -57.82
CA PRO A 30 -68.71 7.96 -59.17
C PRO A 30 -68.27 6.52 -59.52
N PRO A 31 -68.99 5.87 -60.43
CA PRO A 31 -68.59 4.48 -60.82
C PRO A 31 -67.15 4.42 -61.27
N ALA A 32 -66.42 3.50 -60.76
CA ALA A 32 -65.05 3.16 -61.19
C ALA A 32 -65.07 3.01 -62.72
N LEU A 33 -64.32 3.88 -63.41
CA LEU A 33 -63.91 3.64 -64.78
C LEU A 33 -63.23 2.28 -64.79
N ALA A 34 -63.71 1.36 -65.55
CA ALA A 34 -63.13 0.05 -65.76
C ALA A 34 -61.64 0.23 -66.10
N ASP A 35 -60.79 -0.36 -65.26
CA ASP A 35 -59.37 -0.40 -65.43
C ASP A 35 -59.10 -1.05 -66.80
N GLN A 36 -58.72 -0.21 -67.77
CA GLN A 36 -58.24 -0.75 -69.03
C GLN A 36 -56.93 -1.50 -68.71
N PRO A 37 -56.80 -2.74 -69.17
CA PRO A 37 -55.56 -3.49 -68.86
C PRO A 37 -54.36 -2.64 -69.31
N ALA A 38 -53.42 -2.39 -68.44
CA ALA A 38 -52.21 -1.63 -68.74
C ALA A 38 -51.57 -2.16 -70.01
N PRO A 39 -51.22 -1.30 -70.94
CA PRO A 39 -50.65 -1.75 -72.24
C PRO A 39 -49.42 -2.58 -71.98
N THR A 40 -49.21 -3.67 -72.65
CA THR A 40 -48.08 -4.58 -72.50
C THR A 40 -46.78 -3.94 -73.03
N VAL A 41 -45.69 -4.11 -72.40
CA VAL A 41 -44.37 -3.69 -72.89
C VAL A 41 -43.95 -4.59 -74.04
N VAL A 42 -43.75 -4.01 -75.22
CA VAL A 42 -43.38 -4.77 -76.40
C VAL A 42 -41.90 -4.66 -76.76
N SER A 43 -41.21 -3.67 -76.23
CA SER A 43 -39.74 -3.59 -76.33
C SER A 43 -39.13 -2.77 -75.26
N VAL A 44 -37.97 -3.20 -74.77
CA VAL A 44 -37.10 -2.47 -73.86
C VAL A 44 -35.73 -2.32 -74.48
N THR A 45 -35.31 -1.08 -74.71
CA THR A 45 -34.03 -0.77 -75.36
C THR A 45 -33.25 0.26 -74.59
N VAL A 46 -31.96 0.25 -74.80
CA VAL A 46 -31.03 1.24 -74.20
C VAL A 46 -30.35 1.96 -75.40
N THR A 47 -30.14 3.24 -75.26
CA THR A 47 -29.41 4.05 -76.22
C THR A 47 -28.46 5.01 -75.55
N GLY A 48 -27.34 5.33 -76.15
CA GLY A 48 -26.30 6.24 -75.65
C GLY A 48 -25.19 5.56 -74.86
N ASN A 49 -25.26 4.23 -74.73
CA ASN A 49 -24.16 3.41 -74.22
C ASN A 49 -23.21 3.03 -75.39
N THR A 50 -21.91 3.22 -75.14
CA THR A 50 -20.83 2.92 -76.13
C THR A 50 -19.85 1.87 -75.58
N HIS A 51 -19.48 1.96 -74.31
CA HIS A 51 -18.53 1.06 -73.66
C HIS A 51 -19.20 0.09 -72.67
N ILE A 52 -20.32 0.48 -72.14
CA ILE A 52 -21.09 -0.37 -71.17
C ILE A 52 -22.09 -1.20 -72.00
N SER A 53 -22.00 -2.52 -71.94
CA SER A 53 -22.88 -3.38 -72.68
C SER A 53 -24.35 -3.21 -72.38
N THR A 54 -25.21 -3.25 -73.36
CA THR A 54 -26.67 -3.16 -73.15
C THR A 54 -27.17 -4.24 -72.21
N ASP A 55 -26.62 -5.45 -72.27
CA ASP A 55 -27.02 -6.54 -71.37
C ASP A 55 -26.73 -6.22 -69.90
N ARG A 56 -25.60 -5.56 -69.60
CA ARG A 56 -25.25 -5.15 -68.28
C ARG A 56 -26.22 -4.08 -67.69
N ILE A 57 -26.70 -3.20 -68.56
CA ILE A 57 -27.69 -2.18 -68.22
C ILE A 57 -29.06 -2.83 -67.95
N LEU A 58 -29.49 -3.71 -68.94
CA LEU A 58 -30.77 -4.40 -68.84
C LEU A 58 -30.84 -5.41 -67.69
N ALA A 59 -29.69 -5.90 -67.19
CA ALA A 59 -29.65 -6.82 -66.05
C ALA A 59 -30.22 -6.21 -64.75
N VAL A 60 -30.18 -4.87 -64.60
CA VAL A 60 -30.75 -4.14 -63.41
C VAL A 60 -32.14 -3.62 -63.68
N VAL A 61 -32.65 -3.69 -64.93
CA VAL A 61 -33.97 -3.25 -65.34
C VAL A 61 -34.99 -4.34 -65.02
N ARG A 62 -36.06 -3.94 -64.31
CA ARG A 62 -37.17 -4.84 -63.97
C ARG A 62 -38.22 -4.90 -65.05
N THR A 63 -38.41 -3.79 -65.78
CA THR A 63 -39.33 -3.74 -66.93
C THR A 63 -38.91 -4.71 -68.00
N LYS A 64 -39.72 -5.75 -68.34
CA LYS A 64 -39.46 -6.77 -69.35
C LYS A 64 -40.50 -6.79 -70.39
N VAL A 65 -40.09 -7.27 -71.56
CA VAL A 65 -41.03 -7.50 -72.69
C VAL A 65 -42.05 -8.55 -72.26
N GLY A 66 -43.34 -8.21 -72.44
CA GLY A 66 -44.46 -9.04 -71.98
C GLY A 66 -45.12 -8.58 -70.62
N ASP A 67 -44.46 -7.75 -69.88
CA ASP A 67 -45.03 -7.24 -68.60
C ASP A 67 -46.04 -6.10 -68.85
N PRO A 68 -47.01 -5.90 -67.96
CA PRO A 68 -47.84 -4.71 -67.96
C PRO A 68 -47.00 -3.44 -67.79
N PHE A 69 -47.22 -2.41 -68.57
CA PHE A 69 -46.48 -1.17 -68.46
C PHE A 69 -46.85 -0.42 -67.19
N ASP A 70 -45.85 -0.23 -66.30
CA ASP A 70 -45.97 0.51 -65.05
C ASP A 70 -44.92 1.65 -65.05
N PRO A 71 -45.39 2.93 -65.08
CA PRO A 71 -44.49 4.08 -64.99
C PRO A 71 -43.64 4.12 -63.73
N ALA A 72 -44.14 3.57 -62.59
CA ALA A 72 -43.42 3.57 -61.33
C ALA A 72 -42.23 2.59 -61.36
N ILE A 73 -42.38 1.44 -62.04
CA ILE A 73 -41.29 0.47 -62.26
C ILE A 73 -40.25 1.10 -63.17
N VAL A 74 -40.65 1.75 -64.27
CA VAL A 74 -39.72 2.45 -65.17
C VAL A 74 -38.89 3.53 -64.44
N GLN A 75 -39.49 4.24 -63.51
CA GLN A 75 -38.78 5.21 -62.66
C GLN A 75 -37.81 4.53 -61.66
N GLN A 76 -38.17 3.35 -61.16
CA GLN A 76 -37.24 2.55 -60.35
C GLN A 76 -36.07 2.00 -61.18
N ASP A 77 -36.34 1.59 -62.43
CA ASP A 77 -35.32 1.13 -63.36
C ASP A 77 -34.35 2.24 -63.72
N LEU A 78 -34.81 3.48 -63.92
CA LEU A 78 -33.92 4.61 -64.08
C LEU A 78 -32.96 4.76 -62.91
N ARG A 79 -33.48 4.68 -61.69
CA ARG A 79 -32.66 4.73 -60.50
C ARG A 79 -31.67 3.57 -60.44
N ALA A 80 -32.12 2.36 -60.76
CA ALA A 80 -31.27 1.19 -60.79
C ALA A 80 -30.11 1.30 -61.83
N ILE A 81 -30.42 1.93 -63.01
CA ILE A 81 -29.41 2.25 -64.03
C ILE A 81 -28.44 3.31 -63.51
N ALA A 82 -28.95 4.39 -62.87
CA ALA A 82 -28.09 5.39 -62.21
C ALA A 82 -27.16 4.74 -61.16
N ASP A 83 -27.73 3.83 -60.40
CA ASP A 83 -27.04 3.10 -59.35
C ASP A 83 -25.91 2.20 -59.84
N LEU A 84 -25.78 1.93 -61.16
CA LEU A 84 -24.60 1.31 -61.73
C LEU A 84 -23.35 2.20 -61.62
N GLY A 85 -23.53 3.55 -61.53
CA GLY A 85 -22.44 4.50 -61.33
C GLY A 85 -21.65 4.91 -62.56
N PHE A 86 -22.00 4.38 -63.77
CA PHE A 86 -21.29 4.63 -65.04
C PHE A 86 -21.87 5.79 -65.86
N PHE A 87 -22.92 6.42 -65.40
CA PHE A 87 -23.69 7.38 -66.19
C PHE A 87 -23.72 8.75 -65.56
N ALA A 88 -23.36 9.79 -66.32
CA ALA A 88 -23.28 11.17 -65.89
C ALA A 88 -24.67 11.80 -65.69
N ASP A 89 -25.58 11.46 -66.61
CA ASP A 89 -26.95 11.96 -66.59
C ASP A 89 -27.91 10.91 -67.18
N GLN A 90 -29.17 11.03 -66.83
CA GLN A 90 -30.25 10.19 -67.33
C GLN A 90 -31.32 11.05 -67.92
N ALA A 91 -31.40 11.05 -69.22
CA ALA A 91 -32.53 11.64 -69.88
C ALA A 91 -33.81 10.82 -69.57
N PRO A 92 -34.98 11.47 -69.41
CA PRO A 92 -36.20 10.73 -69.25
C PRO A 92 -36.36 9.62 -70.30
N PRO A 93 -36.88 8.45 -69.91
CA PRO A 93 -37.07 7.37 -70.84
C PRO A 93 -38.02 7.78 -71.91
N VAL A 94 -37.75 7.37 -73.16
CA VAL A 94 -38.68 7.59 -74.25
C VAL A 94 -39.69 6.46 -74.25
N ILE A 95 -40.95 6.82 -73.97
CA ILE A 95 -42.06 5.92 -73.90
C ILE A 95 -42.87 6.15 -75.25
N ARG A 96 -42.92 5.16 -76.14
CA ARG A 96 -43.67 5.22 -77.38
C ARG A 96 -44.83 4.22 -77.35
N GLN A 97 -46.04 4.73 -77.48
CA GLN A 97 -47.18 3.86 -77.66
C GLN A 97 -47.14 3.31 -79.08
N ARG A 98 -47.39 2.03 -79.23
CA ARG A 98 -47.53 1.30 -80.50
C ARG A 98 -48.89 0.60 -80.53
N PRO A 99 -49.34 0.17 -81.73
CA PRO A 99 -50.61 -0.58 -81.82
C PRO A 99 -50.61 -1.91 -81.06
N ASP A 100 -49.43 -2.51 -80.85
CA ASP A 100 -49.18 -3.77 -80.15
C ASP A 100 -48.76 -3.62 -78.70
N GLY A 101 -48.60 -2.37 -78.17
CA GLY A 101 -48.23 -2.10 -76.74
C GLY A 101 -47.33 -0.87 -76.58
N VAL A 102 -46.44 -0.89 -75.59
CA VAL A 102 -45.55 0.22 -75.26
C VAL A 102 -44.09 -0.16 -75.46
N ALA A 103 -43.35 0.67 -76.18
CA ALA A 103 -41.88 0.56 -76.24
C ALA A 103 -41.22 1.52 -75.32
N VAL A 104 -40.35 1.03 -74.44
CA VAL A 104 -39.58 1.80 -73.47
C VAL A 104 -38.11 1.87 -73.89
N THR A 105 -37.56 3.08 -74.05
CA THR A 105 -36.17 3.31 -74.37
C THR A 105 -35.53 4.13 -73.29
N PHE A 106 -34.56 3.51 -72.57
CA PHE A 106 -33.73 4.19 -71.60
C PHE A 106 -32.59 4.90 -72.33
N ARG A 107 -32.42 6.18 -72.14
CA ARG A 107 -31.35 7.00 -72.70
C ARG A 107 -30.31 7.27 -71.64
N VAL A 108 -29.08 6.86 -71.85
CA VAL A 108 -27.98 7.04 -70.90
C VAL A 108 -26.90 7.88 -71.54
N ILE A 109 -26.14 8.60 -70.76
CA ILE A 109 -24.91 9.30 -71.11
C ILE A 109 -23.80 8.71 -70.26
N GLU A 110 -22.89 7.98 -70.93
CA GLU A 110 -21.75 7.37 -70.21
C GLU A 110 -20.80 8.43 -69.68
N ASN A 111 -20.24 8.18 -68.52
CA ASN A 111 -19.11 8.95 -68.04
C ASN A 111 -17.91 8.82 -68.96
N PRO A 112 -17.00 9.78 -69.00
CA PRO A 112 -15.77 9.68 -69.77
C PRO A 112 -14.96 8.41 -69.43
N VAL A 113 -14.23 7.89 -70.46
CA VAL A 113 -13.19 6.89 -70.17
C VAL A 113 -12.02 7.57 -69.50
N VAL A 114 -11.55 7.03 -68.37
CA VAL A 114 -10.37 7.51 -67.66
C VAL A 114 -9.13 7.29 -68.53
N SER A 115 -8.50 8.39 -68.99
CA SER A 115 -7.28 8.35 -69.77
C SER A 115 -6.02 8.34 -68.90
N ALA A 116 -6.04 9.06 -67.83
CA ALA A 116 -4.97 9.12 -66.82
C ALA A 116 -5.55 9.56 -65.46
N ILE A 117 -4.82 9.22 -64.38
CA ILE A 117 -5.13 9.66 -63.05
C ILE A 117 -4.00 10.55 -62.55
N ARG A 118 -4.35 11.71 -61.98
CA ARG A 118 -3.41 12.67 -61.41
C ARG A 118 -3.82 13.03 -59.99
N PHE A 119 -2.82 13.23 -59.14
CA PHE A 119 -3.01 13.73 -57.78
C PHE A 119 -2.40 15.13 -57.71
N ASP A 120 -3.09 16.04 -57.08
CA ASP A 120 -2.64 17.41 -56.79
C ASP A 120 -2.67 17.64 -55.31
N GLY A 121 -1.56 18.11 -54.73
CA GLY A 121 -1.42 18.38 -53.28
C GLY A 121 -0.85 17.25 -52.41
N ASN A 122 -0.57 16.08 -52.97
CA ASN A 122 0.06 14.95 -52.29
C ASN A 122 1.58 15.14 -52.16
N LYS A 123 2.02 15.83 -51.09
CA LYS A 123 3.45 16.13 -50.82
C LYS A 123 4.16 15.00 -50.11
N SER A 124 3.47 14.36 -49.18
CA SER A 124 4.01 13.37 -48.24
C SER A 124 3.85 11.93 -48.73
N VAL A 125 2.88 11.67 -49.60
CA VAL A 125 2.61 10.34 -50.14
C VAL A 125 2.82 10.37 -51.67
N SER A 126 3.57 9.42 -52.20
CA SER A 126 3.82 9.36 -53.65
C SER A 126 2.54 9.05 -54.45
N ALA A 127 2.42 9.58 -55.68
CA ALA A 127 1.32 9.29 -56.57
C ALA A 127 1.19 7.78 -56.86
N ASP A 128 2.29 7.05 -56.98
CA ASP A 128 2.31 5.61 -57.17
C ASP A 128 1.68 4.84 -55.99
N THR A 129 1.94 5.28 -54.76
CA THR A 129 1.33 4.69 -53.56
C THR A 129 -0.19 4.90 -53.54
N LEU A 130 -0.62 6.13 -53.86
CA LEU A 130 -2.05 6.45 -53.93
C LEU A 130 -2.75 5.70 -55.05
N LEU A 131 -2.11 5.60 -56.22
CA LEU A 131 -2.63 4.86 -57.36
C LEU A 131 -2.81 3.37 -57.05
N ALA A 132 -1.91 2.77 -56.28
CA ALA A 132 -1.99 1.37 -55.88
C ALA A 132 -3.19 1.09 -54.93
N LEU A 133 -3.78 2.10 -54.32
CA LEU A 133 -4.99 1.97 -53.48
C LEU A 133 -6.29 2.02 -54.29
N MET A 134 -6.24 2.51 -55.52
CA MET A 134 -7.43 2.74 -56.33
C MET A 134 -7.81 1.49 -57.16
N ASP A 135 -9.11 1.24 -57.25
CA ASP A 135 -9.67 0.26 -58.19
C ASP A 135 -10.01 0.93 -59.54
N THR A 136 -10.17 2.26 -59.54
CA THR A 136 -10.32 3.06 -60.75
C THR A 136 -8.99 3.06 -61.51
N ALA A 137 -9.01 2.66 -62.81
CA ALA A 137 -7.80 2.54 -63.60
C ALA A 137 -7.98 3.18 -65.00
N PRO A 138 -6.90 3.65 -65.63
CA PRO A 138 -6.93 4.10 -67.03
C PRO A 138 -7.49 3.03 -67.99
N GLY A 139 -8.26 3.45 -68.98
CA GLY A 139 -8.96 2.58 -69.92
C GLY A 139 -10.35 2.14 -69.49
N GLN A 140 -10.78 2.42 -68.28
CA GLN A 140 -12.11 2.10 -67.81
C GLN A 140 -13.07 3.29 -67.95
N VAL A 141 -14.37 3.06 -68.07
CA VAL A 141 -15.39 4.12 -67.92
C VAL A 141 -15.42 4.54 -66.48
N PHE A 142 -15.36 5.83 -66.24
CA PHE A 142 -15.41 6.37 -64.85
C PHE A 142 -16.68 5.91 -64.13
N ASN A 143 -16.50 5.27 -62.98
CA ASN A 143 -17.58 4.81 -62.13
C ASN A 143 -17.55 5.57 -60.78
N ILE A 144 -18.58 6.37 -60.55
CA ILE A 144 -18.66 7.21 -59.34
C ILE A 144 -18.64 6.40 -58.01
N LYS A 145 -19.21 5.18 -58.02
CA LYS A 145 -19.21 4.32 -56.84
C LYS A 145 -17.82 3.74 -56.55
N THR A 146 -17.13 3.25 -57.56
CA THR A 146 -15.74 2.79 -57.43
C THR A 146 -14.86 3.92 -56.95
N TYR A 147 -15.02 5.11 -57.56
CA TYR A 147 -14.28 6.29 -57.13
C TYR A 147 -14.58 6.68 -55.66
N GLN A 148 -15.83 6.65 -55.21
CA GLN A 148 -16.15 6.90 -53.80
C GLN A 148 -15.46 5.92 -52.86
N GLN A 149 -15.36 4.65 -53.22
CA GLN A 149 -14.61 3.65 -52.47
C GLN A 149 -13.09 3.95 -52.48
N ASP A 150 -12.57 4.38 -53.59
CA ASP A 150 -11.16 4.77 -53.72
C ASP A 150 -10.83 5.96 -52.83
N VAL A 151 -11.69 6.97 -52.75
CA VAL A 151 -11.57 8.10 -51.86
C VAL A 151 -11.55 7.63 -50.40
N LEU A 152 -12.45 6.72 -50.03
CA LEU A 152 -12.45 6.16 -48.68
C LEU A 152 -11.15 5.41 -48.33
N LYS A 153 -10.61 4.63 -49.32
CA LYS A 153 -9.34 3.93 -49.14
C LYS A 153 -8.17 4.92 -48.98
N ILE A 154 -8.12 5.97 -49.78
CA ILE A 154 -7.09 7.01 -49.73
C ILE A 154 -7.18 7.73 -48.37
N ASN A 155 -8.37 8.18 -47.96
CA ASN A 155 -8.54 8.84 -46.69
C ASN A 155 -8.15 7.92 -45.52
N SER A 156 -8.59 6.65 -45.51
CA SER A 156 -8.21 5.67 -44.51
C SER A 156 -6.71 5.37 -44.50
N TYR A 157 -6.05 5.43 -45.63
CA TYR A 157 -4.60 5.28 -45.73
C TYR A 157 -3.89 6.47 -45.08
N TYR A 158 -4.33 7.71 -45.36
CA TYR A 158 -3.79 8.92 -44.71
C TYR A 158 -4.03 8.88 -43.18
N ASP A 159 -5.22 8.46 -42.73
CA ASP A 159 -5.50 8.28 -41.30
C ASP A 159 -4.53 7.25 -40.66
N LYS A 160 -4.30 6.12 -41.32
CA LYS A 160 -3.43 5.04 -40.87
C LYS A 160 -1.96 5.46 -40.75
N ILE A 161 -1.47 6.29 -41.66
CA ILE A 161 -0.09 6.80 -41.62
C ILE A 161 0.06 8.08 -40.78
N GLY A 162 -1.02 8.45 -40.06
CA GLY A 162 -0.95 9.49 -39.04
C GLY A 162 -1.39 10.89 -39.45
N PHE A 163 -2.10 11.04 -40.56
CA PHE A 163 -2.64 12.33 -41.00
C PHE A 163 -4.13 12.53 -40.68
N GLY A 164 -4.68 11.72 -39.78
CA GLY A 164 -6.08 11.77 -39.32
C GLY A 164 -6.31 12.66 -38.09
N GLY A 165 -5.62 13.76 -37.93
CA GLY A 165 -5.69 14.63 -36.77
C GLY A 165 -6.74 15.74 -36.83
N GLN A 166 -6.51 16.85 -36.10
CA GLN A 166 -7.39 18.04 -36.09
C GLN A 166 -7.57 18.69 -37.44
N VAL A 167 -6.64 18.49 -38.36
CA VAL A 167 -6.73 18.86 -39.77
C VAL A 167 -6.38 17.60 -40.57
N PRO A 168 -7.37 16.73 -40.82
CA PRO A 168 -7.14 15.46 -41.48
C PRO A 168 -6.78 15.67 -42.95
N SER A 169 -5.89 14.83 -43.47
CA SER A 169 -5.65 14.75 -44.90
C SER A 169 -6.83 14.06 -45.58
N HIS A 170 -7.36 14.67 -46.63
CA HIS A 170 -8.48 14.09 -47.34
C HIS A 170 -8.54 14.57 -48.81
N VAL A 171 -9.24 13.82 -49.61
CA VAL A 171 -9.57 14.24 -50.97
C VAL A 171 -10.67 15.28 -50.89
N VAL A 172 -10.37 16.51 -51.28
CA VAL A 172 -11.29 17.67 -51.17
C VAL A 172 -12.07 17.92 -52.46
N ASP A 173 -11.53 17.53 -53.61
CA ASP A 173 -12.19 17.77 -54.85
C ASP A 173 -11.78 16.71 -55.87
N VAL A 174 -12.66 16.51 -56.85
CA VAL A 174 -12.43 15.63 -58.01
C VAL A 174 -12.90 16.30 -59.27
N ASN A 175 -12.07 16.25 -60.29
CA ASN A 175 -12.42 16.70 -61.63
C ASN A 175 -11.99 15.66 -62.66
N ILE A 176 -12.91 15.30 -63.53
CA ILE A 176 -12.59 14.52 -64.75
C ILE A 176 -12.78 15.44 -65.95
N GLY A 177 -11.69 15.73 -66.63
CA GLY A 177 -11.70 16.57 -67.81
C GLY A 177 -12.37 15.91 -69.02
N ALA A 178 -12.73 16.70 -70.01
CA ALA A 178 -13.24 16.18 -71.26
C ALA A 178 -12.22 15.31 -72.02
N ASP A 179 -10.95 15.44 -71.68
CA ASP A 179 -9.82 14.60 -72.13
C ASP A 179 -9.71 13.27 -71.36
N GLY A 180 -10.60 13.01 -70.45
CA GLY A 180 -10.61 11.81 -69.58
C GLY A 180 -9.58 11.78 -68.46
N VAL A 181 -8.86 12.88 -68.20
CA VAL A 181 -7.92 12.95 -67.08
C VAL A 181 -8.67 13.14 -65.76
N LEU A 182 -8.57 12.16 -64.86
CA LEU A 182 -9.13 12.20 -63.52
C LEU A 182 -8.14 12.87 -62.57
N THR A 183 -8.45 14.04 -62.04
CA THR A 183 -7.59 14.76 -61.11
C THR A 183 -8.22 14.74 -59.72
N LEU A 184 -7.50 14.16 -58.73
CA LEU A 184 -7.87 14.18 -57.31
C LEU A 184 -7.06 15.26 -56.60
N LYS A 185 -7.74 16.21 -56.01
CA LYS A 185 -7.11 17.24 -55.17
C LYS A 185 -7.06 16.75 -53.74
N ILE A 186 -5.89 16.68 -53.18
CA ILE A 186 -5.64 16.23 -51.81
C ILE A 186 -5.15 17.43 -50.97
N GLU A 187 -5.78 17.63 -49.83
CA GLU A 187 -5.25 18.51 -48.80
C GLU A 187 -4.62 17.66 -47.69
N GLU A 188 -3.29 17.68 -47.62
CA GLU A 188 -2.55 16.97 -46.58
C GLU A 188 -2.55 17.81 -45.31
N GLY A 189 -2.57 17.12 -44.12
CA GLY A 189 -2.50 17.73 -42.80
C GLY A 189 -1.26 18.60 -42.59
N LEU A 190 -1.25 19.32 -41.48
CA LEU A 190 -0.23 20.35 -41.23
C LEU A 190 1.08 19.74 -40.70
N THR A 191 2.19 20.33 -41.13
CA THR A 191 3.54 20.07 -40.56
C THR A 191 3.80 20.99 -39.39
N VAL A 192 4.39 20.44 -38.32
CA VAL A 192 4.75 21.20 -37.11
C VAL A 192 5.85 22.20 -37.41
N ARG A 193 5.56 23.50 -37.29
CA ARG A 193 6.55 24.56 -37.41
C ARG A 193 7.31 24.75 -36.10
N LYS A 194 6.58 24.84 -34.98
CA LYS A 194 7.13 25.07 -33.63
C LYS A 194 6.27 24.36 -32.58
N ILE A 195 6.91 23.90 -31.51
CA ILE A 195 6.24 23.35 -30.34
C ILE A 195 6.25 24.39 -29.23
N ILE A 196 5.10 24.62 -28.59
CA ILE A 196 4.89 25.56 -27.50
C ILE A 196 4.35 24.78 -26.29
N ILE A 197 5.11 24.80 -25.19
CA ILE A 197 4.63 24.26 -23.92
C ILE A 197 3.92 25.36 -23.15
N THR A 198 2.65 25.16 -22.82
CA THR A 198 1.82 26.13 -22.10
C THR A 198 1.51 25.59 -20.69
N PRO A 199 1.63 26.44 -19.65
CA PRO A 199 1.21 26.04 -18.30
C PRO A 199 -0.28 25.68 -18.26
N PRO A 200 -0.67 24.61 -17.54
CA PRO A 200 -2.08 24.26 -17.36
C PRO A 200 -2.77 25.22 -16.37
N PRO A 201 -4.12 25.28 -16.37
CA PRO A 201 -4.88 26.14 -15.46
C PRO A 201 -4.70 25.79 -13.98
N ASP A 202 -4.32 24.56 -13.67
CA ASP A 202 -4.17 24.00 -12.32
C ASP A 202 -2.73 24.02 -11.81
N GLY A 203 -1.82 24.67 -12.51
CA GLY A 203 -0.47 24.92 -12.03
C GLY A 203 0.64 24.69 -13.05
N ASP A 204 1.85 24.57 -12.55
CA ASP A 204 3.06 24.35 -13.33
C ASP A 204 3.17 22.87 -13.77
N PRO A 205 3.64 22.56 -14.99
CA PRO A 205 3.98 21.20 -15.40
C PRO A 205 5.12 20.56 -14.59
N LEU A 206 5.78 21.31 -13.73
CA LEU A 206 6.88 20.93 -12.82
C LEU A 206 8.20 20.55 -13.49
N LEU A 207 8.19 20.26 -14.78
CA LEU A 207 9.41 19.99 -15.56
C LEU A 207 9.70 21.16 -16.50
N PRO A 208 10.98 21.55 -16.69
CA PRO A 208 11.35 22.63 -17.61
C PRO A 208 10.93 22.32 -19.05
N PRO A 209 10.41 23.30 -19.81
CA PRO A 209 10.01 23.10 -21.20
C PRO A 209 11.06 22.41 -22.09
N PRO A 210 12.38 22.68 -21.99
CA PRO A 210 13.37 21.97 -22.77
C PRO A 210 13.43 20.46 -22.50
N VAL A 211 13.22 20.05 -21.23
CA VAL A 211 13.19 18.63 -20.83
C VAL A 211 11.96 17.93 -21.41
N ILE A 212 10.80 18.59 -21.36
CA ILE A 212 9.55 18.11 -21.94
C ILE A 212 9.69 17.99 -23.46
N MET A 213 10.15 19.03 -24.15
CA MET A 213 10.33 19.03 -25.60
C MET A 213 11.34 17.98 -26.08
N ALA A 214 12.37 17.69 -25.29
CA ALA A 214 13.33 16.64 -25.62
C ALA A 214 12.70 15.24 -25.62
N ALA A 215 11.74 15.00 -24.73
CA ALA A 215 11.03 13.71 -24.61
C ALA A 215 9.97 13.50 -25.70
N LEU A 216 9.32 14.55 -26.19
CA LEU A 216 8.33 14.44 -27.26
C LEU A 216 8.90 13.72 -28.48
N VAL A 217 8.11 12.84 -29.06
CA VAL A 217 8.40 12.20 -30.37
C VAL A 217 8.15 13.18 -31.50
N THR A 218 7.08 13.98 -31.40
CA THR A 218 6.80 15.09 -32.30
C THR A 218 7.94 16.11 -32.29
N LYS A 219 8.43 16.47 -33.46
CA LYS A 219 9.50 17.45 -33.67
C LYS A 219 9.09 18.51 -34.70
N PRO A 220 9.67 19.70 -34.69
CA PRO A 220 9.52 20.63 -35.81
C PRO A 220 9.89 19.95 -37.13
N GLY A 221 9.02 20.08 -38.14
CA GLY A 221 9.12 19.41 -39.44
C GLY A 221 8.41 18.07 -39.56
N SER A 222 7.92 17.46 -38.47
CA SER A 222 7.09 16.27 -38.52
C SER A 222 5.62 16.60 -38.78
N SER A 223 4.84 15.62 -39.28
CA SER A 223 3.37 15.73 -39.32
C SER A 223 2.80 15.69 -37.89
N PHE A 224 1.67 16.34 -37.67
CA PHE A 224 0.94 16.30 -36.41
C PHE A 224 -0.31 15.44 -36.55
N SER A 225 -0.27 14.24 -36.00
CA SER A 225 -1.31 13.23 -36.15
C SER A 225 -1.77 12.70 -34.79
N GLU A 226 -2.88 11.96 -34.79
CA GLU A 226 -3.40 11.31 -33.59
C GLU A 226 -2.43 10.24 -33.07
N GLU A 227 -1.89 9.41 -33.96
CA GLU A 227 -0.87 8.41 -33.62
C GLU A 227 0.38 9.06 -32.98
N GLN A 228 0.78 10.22 -33.50
CA GLN A 228 1.92 10.96 -32.96
C GLN A 228 1.64 11.52 -31.55
N ARG A 229 0.41 11.98 -31.30
CA ARG A 229 -0.03 12.43 -29.96
C ARG A 229 -0.01 11.29 -28.95
N ASP A 230 -0.46 10.08 -29.35
CA ASP A 230 -0.43 8.92 -28.47
C ASP A 230 1.01 8.53 -28.10
N LYS A 231 1.93 8.55 -29.07
CA LYS A 231 3.36 8.33 -28.82
C LYS A 231 3.96 9.40 -27.89
N ASP A 232 3.56 10.66 -28.07
CA ASP A 232 3.98 11.75 -27.20
C ASP A 232 3.44 11.57 -25.78
N TYR A 233 2.18 11.15 -25.64
CA TYR A 233 1.59 10.86 -24.33
C TYR A 233 2.37 9.76 -23.60
N ASP A 234 2.69 8.65 -24.27
CA ASP A 234 3.46 7.56 -23.68
C ASP A 234 4.88 8.01 -23.30
N ALA A 235 5.52 8.79 -24.15
CA ALA A 235 6.84 9.34 -23.89
C ALA A 235 6.84 10.31 -22.70
N LEU A 236 5.84 11.18 -22.61
CA LEU A 236 5.65 12.08 -21.48
C LEU A 236 5.35 11.31 -20.19
N LYS A 237 4.49 10.31 -20.25
CA LYS A 237 4.19 9.45 -19.11
C LYS A 237 5.46 8.82 -18.55
N ALA A 238 6.28 8.21 -19.39
CA ALA A 238 7.55 7.62 -18.99
C ALA A 238 8.52 8.67 -18.43
N LEU A 239 8.54 9.88 -19.02
CA LEU A 239 9.35 10.99 -18.49
C LEU A 239 8.92 11.37 -17.07
N TYR A 240 7.63 11.61 -16.84
CA TYR A 240 7.12 12.05 -15.55
C TYR A 240 7.28 10.97 -14.47
N GLU A 241 7.04 9.69 -14.81
CA GLU A 241 7.28 8.56 -13.90
C GLU A 241 8.74 8.49 -13.43
N LYS A 242 9.71 8.81 -14.29
CA LYS A 242 11.13 8.88 -13.92
C LYS A 242 11.41 9.90 -12.79
N TYR A 243 10.61 10.93 -12.69
CA TYR A 243 10.71 11.97 -11.64
C TYR A 243 9.73 11.76 -10.47
N ASP A 244 9.15 10.58 -10.33
CA ASP A 244 8.11 10.25 -9.33
C ASP A 244 6.90 11.20 -9.41
N LEU A 245 6.52 11.62 -10.61
CA LEU A 245 5.37 12.46 -10.88
C LEU A 245 4.30 11.68 -11.64
N LYS A 246 3.04 11.94 -11.35
CA LYS A 246 1.93 11.36 -12.10
C LYS A 246 1.45 12.36 -13.14
N LEU A 247 1.55 11.94 -14.41
CA LEU A 247 0.99 12.71 -15.51
C LEU A 247 -0.54 12.77 -15.34
N GLY A 248 -1.09 13.98 -15.44
CA GLY A 248 -2.52 14.22 -15.46
C GLY A 248 -3.07 14.16 -16.88
N ASP A 249 -3.45 15.30 -17.40
CA ASP A 249 -3.95 15.43 -18.77
C ASP A 249 -2.90 16.08 -19.68
N VAL A 250 -2.92 15.68 -20.94
CA VAL A 250 -2.09 16.24 -22.01
C VAL A 250 -3.00 16.69 -23.14
N GLU A 251 -3.24 17.98 -23.20
CA GLU A 251 -3.89 18.58 -24.35
C GLU A 251 -2.82 18.97 -25.36
N ALA A 252 -2.90 18.38 -26.55
CA ALA A 252 -2.04 18.71 -27.67
C ALA A 252 -2.89 19.11 -28.87
N GLY A 253 -2.62 20.27 -29.43
CA GLY A 253 -3.41 20.75 -30.55
C GLY A 253 -2.67 21.81 -31.39
N VAL A 254 -3.11 21.91 -32.64
CA VAL A 254 -2.68 22.97 -33.56
C VAL A 254 -3.21 24.31 -33.05
N ASP A 255 -2.35 25.34 -32.98
CA ASP A 255 -2.79 26.71 -32.75
C ASP A 255 -3.39 27.29 -34.04
N PRO A 256 -4.71 27.48 -34.12
CA PRO A 256 -5.38 27.88 -35.35
C PRO A 256 -4.95 29.26 -35.83
N THR A 257 -4.43 30.10 -34.94
CA THR A 257 -3.96 31.47 -35.30
C THR A 257 -2.63 31.45 -36.04
N THR A 258 -1.94 30.33 -36.06
CA THR A 258 -0.59 30.16 -36.61
C THR A 258 -0.55 29.38 -37.90
N ILE A 259 -1.69 28.95 -38.43
CA ILE A 259 -1.81 28.15 -39.63
C ILE A 259 -1.35 28.96 -40.85
N ASP A 260 -0.30 28.50 -41.50
CA ASP A 260 0.12 28.97 -42.82
C ASP A 260 -0.35 27.96 -43.88
N GLN A 261 -1.45 28.26 -44.54
CA GLN A 261 -2.01 27.39 -45.57
C GLN A 261 -1.10 27.23 -46.82
N LYS A 262 -0.28 28.26 -47.12
CA LYS A 262 0.62 28.17 -48.28
C LYS A 262 1.82 27.27 -47.98
N ALA A 263 2.37 27.38 -46.81
CA ALA A 263 3.48 26.55 -46.36
C ALA A 263 3.03 25.17 -45.85
N GLY A 264 1.75 24.97 -45.54
CA GLY A 264 1.21 23.75 -44.90
C GLY A 264 1.79 23.56 -43.48
N THR A 265 2.01 24.64 -42.69
CA THR A 265 2.65 24.56 -41.39
C THR A 265 1.83 25.24 -40.34
N ALA A 266 1.98 24.81 -39.07
CA ALA A 266 1.38 25.43 -37.91
C ALA A 266 2.21 25.19 -36.65
N ASP A 267 1.99 26.02 -35.62
CA ASP A 267 2.53 25.75 -34.30
C ASP A 267 1.63 24.77 -33.55
N VAL A 268 2.25 23.86 -32.82
CA VAL A 268 1.54 22.92 -31.95
C VAL A 268 1.75 23.31 -30.50
N ARG A 269 0.63 23.39 -29.76
CA ARG A 269 0.62 23.73 -28.35
C ARG A 269 0.36 22.48 -27.52
N TYR A 270 1.20 22.26 -26.50
CA TYR A 270 1.01 21.22 -25.48
C TYR A 270 0.70 21.92 -24.16
N THR A 271 -0.43 21.54 -23.55
CA THR A 271 -0.79 21.88 -22.18
C THR A 271 -0.70 20.62 -21.36
N ILE A 272 0.24 20.56 -20.41
CA ILE A 272 0.56 19.35 -19.66
C ILE A 272 0.26 19.59 -18.19
N SER A 273 -0.64 18.83 -17.61
CA SER A 273 -0.94 18.85 -16.18
C SER A 273 -0.34 17.64 -15.46
N VAL A 274 0.02 17.84 -14.18
CA VAL A 274 0.37 16.76 -13.26
C VAL A 274 -0.79 16.50 -12.34
N LEU A 275 -0.93 15.25 -11.88
CA LEU A 275 -2.00 14.92 -10.95
C LEU A 275 -1.79 15.64 -9.62
N ARG A 276 -2.81 16.39 -9.21
CA ARG A 276 -2.90 17.06 -7.90
C ARG A 276 -4.17 16.62 -7.18
N VAL A 277 -4.08 16.58 -5.88
CA VAL A 277 -5.23 16.25 -5.04
C VAL A 277 -6.26 17.38 -5.13
N GLY A 278 -7.42 17.11 -5.69
CA GLY A 278 -8.58 18.01 -5.67
C GLY A 278 -9.43 17.81 -4.42
N ALA A 279 -9.72 16.54 -4.10
CA ALA A 279 -10.45 16.15 -2.90
C ALA A 279 -9.95 14.78 -2.40
N ILE A 280 -10.26 14.48 -1.14
CA ILE A 280 -10.00 13.17 -0.53
C ILE A 280 -11.33 12.61 -0.05
N GLU A 281 -11.70 11.46 -0.56
CA GLU A 281 -12.84 10.66 -0.11
C GLU A 281 -12.35 9.44 0.66
N ILE A 282 -13.11 9.01 1.65
CA ILE A 282 -12.87 7.80 2.42
C ILE A 282 -14.14 6.97 2.37
N THR A 283 -13.99 5.69 2.09
CA THR A 283 -15.12 4.76 1.98
C THR A 283 -14.80 3.41 2.61
N GLY A 284 -15.82 2.75 3.16
CA GLY A 284 -15.69 1.43 3.78
C GLY A 284 -15.39 1.45 5.28
N ASN A 285 -15.15 2.62 5.86
CA ASN A 285 -15.05 2.80 7.29
C ASN A 285 -16.46 2.90 7.90
N THR A 286 -16.84 1.87 8.62
CA THR A 286 -18.17 1.78 9.28
C THR A 286 -18.11 2.05 10.77
N LYS A 287 -16.95 1.82 11.39
CA LYS A 287 -16.66 2.03 12.81
C LYS A 287 -15.65 3.13 13.03
N THR A 288 -14.55 3.10 12.25
CA THR A 288 -13.48 4.08 12.37
C THR A 288 -13.96 5.43 11.85
N HIS A 289 -13.81 6.47 12.65
CA HIS A 289 -14.18 7.82 12.26
C HIS A 289 -13.30 8.33 11.12
N ASP A 290 -13.87 9.16 10.25
CA ASP A 290 -13.19 9.78 9.10
C ASP A 290 -11.93 10.55 9.50
N ASP A 291 -12.00 11.29 10.61
CA ASP A 291 -10.90 12.10 11.13
C ASP A 291 -9.70 11.24 11.57
N VAL A 292 -9.93 10.01 12.03
CA VAL A 292 -8.89 9.04 12.37
C VAL A 292 -8.08 8.65 11.13
N ILE A 293 -8.75 8.44 10.00
CA ILE A 293 -8.10 8.12 8.73
C ILE A 293 -7.45 9.38 8.14
N ARG A 294 -8.19 10.50 8.08
CA ARG A 294 -7.70 11.76 7.49
C ARG A 294 -6.45 12.31 8.16
N ARG A 295 -6.30 12.15 9.48
CA ARG A 295 -5.12 12.63 10.20
C ARG A 295 -3.84 11.86 9.83
N GLU A 296 -3.97 10.61 9.36
CA GLU A 296 -2.84 9.81 8.90
C GLU A 296 -2.41 10.17 7.47
N LEU A 297 -3.33 10.58 6.62
CA LEU A 297 -3.00 11.02 5.28
C LEU A 297 -2.17 12.30 5.32
N ARG A 298 -1.10 12.36 4.54
CA ARG A 298 -0.27 13.57 4.37
C ARG A 298 -0.66 14.35 3.14
N LEU A 299 -1.13 13.65 2.13
CA LEU A 299 -1.67 14.30 0.95
C LEU A 299 -2.83 15.21 1.35
N ARG A 300 -2.84 16.43 0.79
CA ARG A 300 -3.87 17.46 1.03
C ARG A 300 -4.32 18.04 -0.30
N PRO A 301 -5.53 18.60 -0.39
CA PRO A 301 -5.95 19.34 -1.58
C PRO A 301 -4.90 20.35 -2.03
N GLY A 302 -4.60 20.37 -3.32
CA GLY A 302 -3.56 21.19 -3.96
C GLY A 302 -2.18 20.52 -4.06
N MET A 303 -1.88 19.47 -3.30
CA MET A 303 -0.58 18.80 -3.36
C MET A 303 -0.48 17.91 -4.60
N VAL A 304 0.75 17.79 -5.10
CA VAL A 304 1.08 16.88 -6.21
C VAL A 304 1.00 15.43 -5.74
N VAL A 305 0.40 14.58 -6.56
CA VAL A 305 0.31 13.14 -6.32
C VAL A 305 1.58 12.47 -6.85
N THR A 306 2.35 11.85 -5.95
CA THR A 306 3.53 11.05 -6.28
C THR A 306 3.37 9.62 -5.74
N ASP A 307 4.08 8.65 -6.32
CA ASP A 307 4.04 7.28 -5.81
C ASP A 307 4.58 7.20 -4.39
N ALA A 308 5.66 7.91 -4.10
CA ALA A 308 6.23 7.96 -2.76
C ALA A 308 5.26 8.56 -1.73
N ALA A 309 4.45 9.56 -2.10
CA ALA A 309 3.46 10.14 -1.21
C ALA A 309 2.28 9.18 -0.96
N LEU A 310 1.80 8.51 -1.99
CA LEU A 310 0.73 7.50 -1.88
C LEU A 310 1.16 6.31 -1.04
N HIS A 311 2.38 5.79 -1.24
CA HIS A 311 2.91 4.70 -0.43
C HIS A 311 3.07 5.09 1.04
N ARG A 312 3.57 6.29 1.33
CA ARG A 312 3.66 6.78 2.72
C ARG A 312 2.29 6.87 3.39
N ASP A 313 1.27 7.37 2.69
CA ASP A 313 -0.08 7.44 3.24
C ASP A 313 -0.66 6.03 3.43
N TYR A 314 -0.40 5.10 2.50
CA TYR A 314 -0.77 3.71 2.64
C TYR A 314 -0.11 3.06 3.87
N ASP A 315 1.22 3.21 4.02
CA ASP A 315 1.98 2.63 5.14
C ASP A 315 1.46 3.15 6.50
N ARG A 316 1.12 4.44 6.56
CA ARG A 316 0.56 5.04 7.78
C ARG A 316 -0.81 4.49 8.14
N LEU A 317 -1.68 4.30 7.15
CA LEU A 317 -2.99 3.67 7.37
C LEU A 317 -2.84 2.19 7.75
N ASN A 318 -1.91 1.48 7.11
CA ASN A 318 -1.63 0.08 7.41
C ASN A 318 -1.10 -0.09 8.85
N ASN A 319 -0.23 0.81 9.28
CA ASN A 319 0.37 0.78 10.63
C ASN A 319 -0.63 1.06 11.77
N LEU A 320 -1.84 1.57 11.46
CA LEU A 320 -2.92 1.63 12.44
C LEU A 320 -3.39 0.23 12.89
N GLY A 321 -3.26 -0.77 12.02
CA GLY A 321 -3.75 -2.13 12.29
C GLY A 321 -5.27 -2.25 12.36
N PHE A 322 -6.02 -1.29 11.78
CA PHE A 322 -7.49 -1.24 11.82
C PHE A 322 -8.14 -1.87 10.59
N PHE A 323 -7.36 -2.06 9.53
CA PHE A 323 -7.85 -2.44 8.21
C PHE A 323 -7.23 -3.74 7.73
N GLU A 324 -8.07 -4.64 7.22
CA GLU A 324 -7.67 -5.88 6.54
C GLU A 324 -7.15 -5.59 5.14
N LYS A 325 -7.74 -4.56 4.49
CA LYS A 325 -7.40 -4.16 3.13
C LYS A 325 -7.53 -2.66 2.97
N ILE A 326 -6.58 -2.07 2.29
CA ILE A 326 -6.54 -0.66 1.94
C ILE A 326 -6.25 -0.57 0.45
N ASP A 327 -7.16 0.05 -0.29
CA ASP A 327 -6.99 0.38 -1.70
C ASP A 327 -7.16 1.89 -1.90
N PHE A 328 -6.64 2.41 -3.00
CA PHE A 328 -6.95 3.77 -3.40
C PHE A 328 -7.26 3.83 -4.89
N GLN A 329 -8.13 4.77 -5.26
CA GLN A 329 -8.49 5.04 -6.63
C GLN A 329 -8.48 6.55 -6.87
N ALA A 330 -7.87 6.96 -7.96
CA ALA A 330 -7.99 8.33 -8.45
C ALA A 330 -9.26 8.42 -9.34
N LYS A 331 -10.19 9.29 -8.97
CA LYS A 331 -11.39 9.62 -9.74
C LYS A 331 -11.25 11.03 -10.31
N PRO A 332 -11.99 11.38 -11.37
CA PRO A 332 -12.07 12.76 -11.83
C PRO A 332 -12.32 13.72 -10.67
N GLY A 333 -11.66 14.85 -10.70
CA GLY A 333 -11.76 15.86 -9.66
C GLY A 333 -13.12 16.59 -9.64
N PRO A 334 -13.32 17.45 -8.64
CA PRO A 334 -14.58 18.16 -8.47
C PRO A 334 -14.82 19.25 -9.54
N ASP A 335 -13.76 19.68 -10.23
CA ASP A 335 -13.81 20.72 -11.26
C ASP A 335 -13.43 20.14 -12.63
N PRO A 336 -14.40 19.98 -13.56
CA PRO A 336 -14.11 19.48 -14.90
C PRO A 336 -13.19 20.37 -15.73
N LYS A 337 -13.04 21.66 -15.38
CA LYS A 337 -12.15 22.60 -16.06
C LYS A 337 -10.68 22.43 -15.64
N ARG A 338 -10.41 21.59 -14.66
CA ARG A 338 -9.08 21.30 -14.13
C ARG A 338 -8.82 19.79 -14.13
N PRO A 339 -8.56 19.20 -15.28
CA PRO A 339 -8.43 17.74 -15.41
C PRO A 339 -7.25 17.15 -14.62
N GLY A 340 -6.24 17.96 -14.28
CA GLY A 340 -5.15 17.57 -13.40
C GLY A 340 -5.52 17.43 -11.92
N LEU A 341 -6.67 17.99 -11.49
CA LEU A 341 -7.20 17.77 -10.15
C LEU A 341 -7.97 16.45 -10.07
N VAL A 342 -7.58 15.58 -9.13
CA VAL A 342 -8.24 14.28 -8.93
C VAL A 342 -8.79 14.15 -7.53
N THR A 343 -9.88 13.41 -7.40
CA THR A 343 -10.38 12.94 -6.10
C THR A 343 -9.70 11.62 -5.77
N LEU A 344 -8.91 11.61 -4.70
CA LEU A 344 -8.33 10.38 -4.16
C LEU A 344 -9.36 9.70 -3.26
N ASN A 345 -9.89 8.57 -3.70
CA ASN A 345 -10.79 7.75 -2.91
C ASN A 345 -10.01 6.62 -2.24
N TRP A 346 -9.84 6.70 -0.91
CA TRP A 346 -9.30 5.64 -0.07
C TRP A 346 -10.41 4.69 0.31
N GLN A 347 -10.29 3.45 -0.12
CA GLN A 347 -11.25 2.38 0.17
C GLN A 347 -10.64 1.47 1.22
N VAL A 348 -11.24 1.41 2.40
CA VAL A 348 -10.76 0.59 3.50
C VAL A 348 -11.75 -0.53 3.79
N LYS A 349 -11.23 -1.70 4.18
CA LYS A 349 -12.01 -2.80 4.73
C LYS A 349 -11.56 -3.00 6.17
N GLU A 350 -12.44 -2.69 7.11
CA GLU A 350 -12.14 -2.78 8.53
C GLU A 350 -11.99 -4.22 9.01
N GLN A 351 -11.04 -4.43 9.93
CA GLN A 351 -10.89 -5.69 10.65
C GLN A 351 -11.28 -5.54 12.12
N ARG A 352 -11.29 -6.65 12.84
CA ARG A 352 -11.47 -6.61 14.28
C ARG A 352 -10.21 -6.02 14.93
N THR A 353 -10.37 -4.96 15.72
CA THR A 353 -9.30 -4.28 16.43
C THR A 353 -9.18 -4.73 17.89
N GLY A 354 -10.09 -5.57 18.34
CA GLY A 354 -10.05 -6.21 19.65
C GLY A 354 -9.40 -7.59 19.55
N THR A 355 -8.37 -7.83 20.34
CA THR A 355 -7.64 -9.09 20.43
C THR A 355 -7.72 -9.63 21.85
N ALA A 356 -8.21 -10.84 22.01
CA ALA A 356 -8.15 -11.58 23.26
C ALA A 356 -7.10 -12.68 23.13
N THR A 357 -6.15 -12.72 24.04
CA THR A 357 -5.10 -13.73 24.09
C THR A 357 -5.24 -14.55 25.36
N LEU A 358 -5.25 -15.85 25.18
CA LEU A 358 -5.18 -16.84 26.26
C LEU A 358 -3.93 -17.66 26.01
N GLY A 359 -2.97 -17.60 26.93
CA GLY A 359 -1.75 -18.38 26.86
C GLY A 359 -1.63 -19.28 28.08
N ALA A 360 -1.18 -20.49 27.88
CA ALA A 360 -0.73 -21.37 28.94
C ALA A 360 0.51 -22.10 28.43
N GLY A 361 1.51 -22.15 29.25
CA GLY A 361 2.78 -22.78 28.91
C GLY A 361 3.47 -23.37 30.13
N TYR A 362 4.44 -24.19 29.89
CA TYR A 362 5.41 -24.63 30.88
C TYR A 362 6.75 -24.03 30.46
N SER A 363 7.26 -23.12 31.24
CA SER A 363 8.48 -22.39 30.93
C SER A 363 9.39 -22.22 32.14
N GLY A 364 10.63 -21.86 31.91
CA GLY A 364 11.59 -21.39 32.89
C GLY A 364 11.70 -19.85 32.90
N GLY A 365 12.86 -19.34 33.19
CA GLY A 365 13.17 -17.92 33.10
C GLY A 365 12.47 -17.05 34.15
N ILE A 366 12.11 -15.83 33.80
CA ILE A 366 11.48 -14.84 34.70
C ILE A 366 10.18 -15.37 35.32
N THR A 367 9.38 -16.10 34.54
CA THR A 367 8.08 -16.63 35.02
C THR A 367 8.24 -17.79 35.98
N GLY A 368 9.46 -18.37 36.10
CA GLY A 368 9.78 -19.55 36.91
C GLY A 368 9.54 -20.85 36.19
N THR A 369 10.23 -21.89 36.64
CA THR A 369 10.02 -23.24 36.15
C THR A 369 8.64 -23.74 36.60
N GLY A 370 7.73 -23.94 35.67
CA GLY A 370 6.41 -24.41 35.98
C GLY A 370 5.34 -23.91 35.01
N LEU A 371 4.10 -24.15 35.38
CA LEU A 371 2.95 -23.72 34.58
C LEU A 371 2.77 -22.21 34.68
N THR A 372 2.69 -21.55 33.54
CA THR A 372 2.36 -20.15 33.41
C THR A 372 1.07 -19.97 32.63
N GLY A 373 0.31 -18.95 32.96
CA GLY A 373 -0.91 -18.59 32.25
C GLY A 373 -1.02 -17.09 32.09
N ASN A 374 -1.41 -16.64 30.90
CA ASN A 374 -1.73 -15.25 30.66
C ASN A 374 -3.11 -15.10 30.00
N VAL A 375 -3.77 -14.04 30.37
CA VAL A 375 -5.02 -13.58 29.74
C VAL A 375 -4.81 -12.11 29.42
N SER A 376 -5.01 -11.74 28.17
CA SER A 376 -5.02 -10.34 27.80
C SER A 376 -6.16 -10.04 26.85
N TYR A 377 -6.68 -8.84 26.97
CA TYR A 377 -7.58 -8.24 26.00
C TYR A 377 -7.07 -6.85 25.65
N GLN A 378 -6.88 -6.61 24.38
CA GLN A 378 -6.46 -5.33 23.85
C GLN A 378 -7.47 -4.86 22.81
N GLN A 379 -7.85 -3.59 22.85
CA GLN A 379 -8.70 -2.92 21.87
C GLN A 379 -7.97 -1.68 21.37
N ASN A 380 -7.65 -1.63 20.06
CA ASN A 380 -6.82 -0.56 19.46
C ASN A 380 -7.64 0.58 18.84
N ASN A 381 -8.95 0.45 18.75
CA ASN A 381 -9.83 1.46 18.15
C ASN A 381 -11.17 1.49 18.93
N ILE A 382 -11.14 2.02 20.14
CA ILE A 382 -12.30 2.12 21.01
C ILE A 382 -13.28 3.11 20.38
N ASN A 383 -14.52 2.69 20.16
CA ASN A 383 -15.58 3.50 19.55
C ASN A 383 -15.21 4.17 18.22
N GLY A 384 -14.20 3.70 17.54
CA GLY A 384 -13.77 4.27 16.26
C GLY A 384 -12.89 5.52 16.35
N THR A 385 -12.50 5.96 17.53
CA THR A 385 -11.70 7.18 17.77
C THR A 385 -10.20 6.98 17.54
N GLY A 386 -9.77 5.72 17.40
CA GLY A 386 -8.37 5.35 17.36
C GLY A 386 -7.70 5.25 18.74
N ASP A 387 -8.46 5.44 19.81
CA ASP A 387 -7.95 5.25 21.16
C ASP A 387 -7.80 3.77 21.48
N GLY A 388 -6.79 3.45 22.31
CA GLY A 388 -6.49 2.09 22.71
C GLY A 388 -6.72 1.84 24.18
N GLY A 389 -6.98 0.59 24.53
CA GLY A 389 -7.02 0.11 25.91
C GLY A 389 -6.64 -1.35 25.96
N ALA A 390 -5.98 -1.77 27.05
CA ALA A 390 -5.62 -3.16 27.24
C ALA A 390 -5.76 -3.55 28.72
N ILE A 391 -6.15 -4.80 28.93
CA ILE A 391 -6.09 -5.49 30.21
C ILE A 391 -5.19 -6.69 30.00
N ARG A 392 -4.22 -6.87 30.88
CA ARG A 392 -3.32 -8.03 30.90
C ARG A 392 -3.27 -8.60 32.31
N ILE A 393 -3.39 -9.91 32.42
CA ILE A 393 -3.21 -10.65 33.63
C ILE A 393 -2.29 -11.82 33.33
N GLU A 394 -1.20 -11.93 34.07
CA GLU A 394 -0.24 -13.02 33.92
C GLU A 394 0.04 -13.64 35.29
N ARG A 395 0.08 -14.97 35.32
CA ARG A 395 0.37 -15.77 36.50
C ARG A 395 1.35 -16.88 36.17
N GLY A 396 2.44 -16.92 36.92
CA GLY A 396 3.46 -17.98 36.79
C GLY A 396 3.96 -18.37 38.20
N ALA A 397 4.91 -19.25 38.23
CA ALA A 397 5.51 -19.68 39.51
C ALA A 397 6.22 -18.51 40.23
N ARG A 398 6.83 -17.59 39.47
CA ARG A 398 7.59 -16.45 40.01
C ARG A 398 6.96 -15.09 39.76
N ILE A 399 5.93 -15.01 38.88
CA ILE A 399 5.33 -13.76 38.49
C ILE A 399 3.83 -13.74 38.73
N SER A 400 3.33 -12.60 39.11
CA SER A 400 1.92 -12.24 39.18
C SER A 400 1.78 -10.80 38.71
N ASP A 401 1.25 -10.58 37.51
CA ASP A 401 1.12 -9.28 36.91
C ASP A 401 -0.33 -9.03 36.49
N ALA A 402 -0.83 -7.85 36.83
CA ALA A 402 -2.13 -7.34 36.40
C ALA A 402 -1.95 -5.89 35.94
N GLN A 403 -2.30 -5.61 34.69
CA GLN A 403 -2.16 -4.29 34.09
C GLN A 403 -3.46 -3.85 33.43
N LEU A 404 -3.77 -2.56 33.55
CA LEU A 404 -4.82 -1.87 32.81
C LEU A 404 -4.21 -0.63 32.15
N SER A 405 -4.20 -0.59 30.83
CA SER A 405 -3.64 0.54 30.09
C SER A 405 -4.68 1.22 29.23
N ALA A 406 -4.52 2.53 29.04
CA ALA A 406 -5.27 3.36 28.14
C ALA A 406 -4.29 4.24 27.35
N THR A 407 -4.57 4.41 26.04
CA THR A 407 -3.74 5.22 25.14
C THR A 407 -4.60 6.08 24.24
N ILE A 408 -4.32 7.36 24.23
CA ILE A 408 -4.90 8.37 23.32
C ILE A 408 -3.77 8.80 22.41
N PRO A 409 -3.67 8.27 21.17
CA PRO A 409 -2.55 8.53 20.28
C PRO A 409 -2.53 9.97 19.71
N TYR A 410 -3.69 10.64 19.74
CA TYR A 410 -3.84 12.02 19.27
C TYR A 410 -4.70 12.84 20.23
N LEU A 411 -4.04 13.72 20.97
CA LEU A 411 -4.70 14.56 21.99
C LEU A 411 -5.29 15.81 21.31
N GLY A 412 -6.63 15.87 21.23
CA GLY A 412 -7.38 17.01 20.68
C GLY A 412 -7.59 17.00 19.19
N SER A 413 -8.33 17.99 18.68
CA SER A 413 -8.87 18.06 17.32
C SER A 413 -8.09 18.98 16.36
N THR A 414 -7.19 19.81 16.86
CA THR A 414 -6.42 20.74 16.02
C THR A 414 -5.14 20.08 15.48
N PRO A 415 -4.62 20.48 14.31
CA PRO A 415 -3.36 19.95 13.78
C PRO A 415 -2.17 20.06 14.75
N ALA A 416 -2.15 21.07 15.60
CA ALA A 416 -1.11 21.25 16.62
C ALA A 416 -1.27 20.27 17.79
N SER A 417 -2.49 20.07 18.28
CA SER A 417 -2.79 19.15 19.39
C SER A 417 -2.74 17.68 18.96
N GLN A 418 -3.02 17.37 17.69
CA GLN A 418 -2.87 16.02 17.11
C GLN A 418 -1.43 15.51 17.04
N ARG A 419 -0.43 16.28 17.46
CA ARG A 419 0.95 15.83 17.63
C ARG A 419 1.26 15.23 18.99
N TYR A 420 0.35 15.35 19.95
CA TYR A 420 0.53 14.84 21.29
C TYR A 420 -0.25 13.55 21.52
N SER A 421 0.34 12.64 22.25
CA SER A 421 -0.28 11.40 22.71
C SER A 421 -0.24 11.33 24.24
N LEU A 422 -1.22 10.67 24.83
CA LEU A 422 -1.28 10.42 26.26
C LEU A 422 -1.48 8.93 26.49
N SER A 423 -0.70 8.34 27.39
CA SER A 423 -0.94 6.98 27.87
C SER A 423 -0.88 6.91 29.38
N ALA A 424 -1.68 6.03 29.94
CA ALA A 424 -1.68 5.73 31.36
C ALA A 424 -1.79 4.22 31.54
N THR A 425 -1.01 3.69 32.49
CA THR A 425 -1.02 2.27 32.87
C THR A 425 -1.11 2.14 34.38
N LEU A 426 -2.14 1.48 34.86
CA LEU A 426 -2.26 0.99 36.19
C LEU A 426 -1.71 -0.42 36.26
N PHE A 427 -0.91 -0.71 37.29
CA PHE A 427 -0.32 -2.04 37.44
C PHE A 427 -0.30 -2.49 38.90
N ASP A 428 -0.41 -3.80 39.08
CA ASP A 428 -0.18 -4.52 40.34
C ASP A 428 0.60 -5.78 40.01
N GLN A 429 1.87 -5.78 40.30
CA GLN A 429 2.79 -6.85 39.92
C GLN A 429 3.58 -7.34 41.13
N SER A 430 3.85 -8.64 41.09
CA SER A 430 4.68 -9.29 42.11
C SER A 430 5.59 -10.28 41.40
N GLN A 431 6.88 -10.18 41.67
CA GLN A 431 7.90 -11.02 41.10
C GLN A 431 8.78 -11.61 42.20
N THR A 432 9.07 -12.88 42.06
CA THR A 432 10.02 -13.59 42.93
C THR A 432 11.31 -13.77 42.18
N ASN A 433 12.35 -13.09 42.65
CA ASN A 433 13.68 -13.14 42.03
C ASN A 433 14.60 -14.02 42.89
N TYR A 434 15.48 -14.73 42.26
CA TYR A 434 16.48 -15.57 42.90
C TYR A 434 17.85 -14.92 42.75
N TYR A 435 18.49 -14.61 43.89
CA TYR A 435 19.86 -14.09 43.89
C TYR A 435 20.78 -15.14 44.48
N PRO A 436 21.94 -15.38 43.89
CA PRO A 436 22.96 -16.22 44.53
C PRO A 436 23.44 -15.52 45.77
N VAL A 437 23.39 -16.20 46.89
CA VAL A 437 23.97 -15.75 48.12
C VAL A 437 25.28 -16.51 48.34
N TYR A 438 26.33 -15.75 48.55
CA TYR A 438 27.67 -16.30 48.79
C TYR A 438 27.92 -16.26 50.28
N TYR A 439 28.33 -17.40 50.86
CA TYR A 439 28.73 -17.49 52.27
C TYR A 439 30.25 -17.57 52.36
N ASP A 440 30.82 -16.76 53.24
CA ASP A 440 32.24 -16.89 53.59
C ASP A 440 32.37 -18.02 54.64
N CYS A 441 33.10 -19.07 54.32
CA CYS A 441 33.45 -20.16 55.21
C CYS A 441 34.84 -19.92 55.84
N GLY A 442 35.27 -18.66 55.93
CA GLY A 442 36.63 -18.27 56.25
C GLY A 442 37.13 -18.68 57.65
N ALA A 443 38.40 -18.93 57.73
CA ALA A 443 39.11 -19.39 58.92
C ALA A 443 39.28 -18.36 60.06
N GLY A 444 38.51 -17.26 60.05
CA GLY A 444 38.64 -16.14 61.02
C GLY A 444 37.62 -16.12 62.17
N SER A 445 36.54 -16.86 62.09
CA SER A 445 35.42 -16.78 63.06
C SER A 445 35.55 -17.75 64.27
N GLY A 446 36.57 -18.56 64.32
CA GLY A 446 36.70 -19.54 65.41
C GLY A 446 35.71 -20.71 65.35
N VAL A 447 34.83 -20.75 64.37
CA VAL A 447 33.84 -21.81 64.13
C VAL A 447 34.36 -22.63 62.94
N ASN A 448 34.84 -23.82 63.15
CA ASN A 448 35.24 -24.76 62.10
C ASN A 448 33.98 -25.36 61.48
N VAL A 449 33.32 -24.66 60.59
CA VAL A 449 32.23 -25.21 59.81
C VAL A 449 32.85 -25.83 58.54
N PRO A 450 32.80 -27.14 58.35
CA PRO A 450 33.28 -27.75 57.11
C PRO A 450 32.41 -27.32 55.95
N CYS A 451 32.95 -26.51 55.08
CA CYS A 451 32.27 -26.20 53.82
C CYS A 451 32.02 -27.49 53.02
N PRO A 452 30.83 -27.74 52.52
CA PRO A 452 30.54 -28.91 51.72
C PRO A 452 31.38 -28.91 50.43
N THR A 453 32.24 -29.88 50.29
CA THR A 453 33.22 -29.98 49.16
C THR A 453 32.69 -30.75 47.96
N THR A 454 31.43 -31.14 47.93
CA THR A 454 30.91 -32.01 46.84
C THR A 454 29.65 -31.47 46.19
N ASN A 455 29.73 -31.37 44.87
CA ASN A 455 28.65 -31.09 43.93
C ASN A 455 28.15 -29.62 43.78
N ILE A 456 29.08 -28.71 43.83
CA ILE A 456 28.82 -27.34 43.37
C ILE A 456 29.26 -27.26 41.90
N PRO A 457 28.48 -26.76 40.95
CA PRO A 457 29.00 -26.42 39.66
C PRO A 457 30.09 -25.36 39.84
N VAL A 458 31.34 -25.75 39.54
CA VAL A 458 32.54 -24.91 39.67
C VAL A 458 32.53 -23.87 38.51
N ALA A 459 31.62 -22.92 38.59
CA ALA A 459 31.57 -21.90 37.56
C ALA A 459 32.15 -20.55 38.02
N ILE A 460 32.29 -20.30 39.31
CA ILE A 460 32.76 -18.99 39.81
C ILE A 460 33.57 -19.16 41.08
N VAL A 461 34.79 -19.69 40.96
CA VAL A 461 35.78 -19.58 42.05
C VAL A 461 36.88 -18.65 41.56
N PRO A 462 37.15 -17.51 42.17
CA PRO A 462 38.30 -16.68 41.85
C PRO A 462 39.59 -17.50 42.02
N PRO A 463 40.60 -17.33 41.16
CA PRO A 463 41.81 -18.12 41.18
C PRO A 463 42.63 -18.02 42.49
N ASP A 464 42.30 -17.05 43.35
CA ASP A 464 43.00 -16.82 44.64
C ASP A 464 42.19 -17.25 45.87
N ALA A 465 41.08 -17.95 45.65
CA ALA A 465 40.14 -18.32 46.75
C ALA A 465 40.65 -19.53 47.56
N THR A 466 41.77 -19.40 48.21
CA THR A 466 42.19 -20.38 49.24
C THR A 466 41.44 -20.26 50.56
N GLN A 467 40.59 -19.25 50.73
CA GLN A 467 39.89 -18.94 51.95
C GLN A 467 38.36 -18.84 51.86
N TYR A 468 37.76 -18.93 50.67
CA TYR A 468 36.32 -18.80 50.48
C TYR A 468 35.79 -20.07 49.81
N SER A 469 34.82 -20.69 50.42
CA SER A 469 34.07 -21.78 49.75
C SER A 469 32.68 -21.26 49.38
N LEU A 470 32.40 -21.29 48.10
CA LEU A 470 31.07 -20.98 47.56
C LEU A 470 30.12 -22.10 47.97
N VAL A 471 29.17 -21.83 48.79
CA VAL A 471 28.03 -22.74 49.02
C VAL A 471 27.02 -22.48 47.92
N SER A 472 27.22 -23.07 46.76
CA SER A 472 26.23 -23.00 45.70
C SER A 472 25.04 -23.85 46.09
N GLY A 473 23.85 -23.25 46.06
CA GLY A 473 22.59 -23.92 46.34
C GLY A 473 21.69 -23.16 47.29
N ILE A 474 22.19 -22.15 48.03
CA ILE A 474 21.32 -21.25 48.76
C ILE A 474 21.07 -20.04 47.90
N ILE A 475 19.98 -20.06 47.24
CA ILE A 475 19.46 -18.92 46.47
C ILE A 475 18.58 -18.12 47.40
N SER A 476 18.97 -16.89 47.68
CA SER A 476 18.08 -15.97 48.41
C SER A 476 16.94 -15.60 47.48
N THR A 477 15.76 -15.76 47.94
CA THR A 477 14.54 -15.48 47.19
C THR A 477 13.96 -14.16 47.68
N TYR A 478 13.93 -13.16 46.82
CA TYR A 478 13.25 -11.89 47.06
C TYR A 478 11.92 -11.86 46.35
N LYS A 479 10.85 -11.61 47.10
CA LYS A 479 9.55 -11.29 46.52
C LYS A 479 9.41 -9.77 46.48
N SER A 480 9.43 -9.20 45.29
CA SER A 480 9.09 -7.78 45.10
C SER A 480 7.63 -7.66 44.68
N SER A 481 6.89 -6.81 45.32
CA SER A 481 5.52 -6.47 44.93
C SER A 481 5.45 -4.97 44.70
N SER A 482 4.95 -4.58 43.56
CA SER A 482 4.89 -3.22 43.07
C SER A 482 3.50 -2.93 42.53
N ARG A 483 2.94 -1.82 42.94
CA ARG A 483 1.67 -1.31 42.42
C ARG A 483 1.77 0.19 42.17
N GLY A 484 1.15 0.63 41.08
CA GLY A 484 1.30 2.03 40.74
C GLY A 484 0.55 2.46 39.50
N ILE A 485 0.87 3.66 39.08
CA ILE A 485 0.42 4.27 37.84
C ILE A 485 1.60 4.91 37.11
N THR A 486 1.70 4.63 35.83
CA THR A 486 2.60 5.32 34.90
C THR A 486 1.76 6.21 34.00
N VAL A 487 2.15 7.47 33.83
CA VAL A 487 1.50 8.43 32.94
C VAL A 487 2.57 8.98 32.00
N ASN A 488 2.36 8.84 30.68
CA ASN A 488 3.29 9.33 29.66
C ASN A 488 2.59 10.29 28.69
N LEU A 489 3.25 11.40 28.41
CA LEU A 489 2.89 12.37 27.39
C LEU A 489 3.93 12.29 26.26
N GLY A 490 3.50 11.92 25.06
CA GLY A 490 4.33 11.89 23.87
C GLY A 490 4.09 13.09 22.98
N ARG A 491 5.10 13.48 22.20
CA ARG A 491 4.97 14.47 21.13
C ARG A 491 5.66 13.97 19.87
N ARG A 492 4.91 13.89 18.78
CA ARG A 492 5.45 13.59 17.46
C ARG A 492 6.09 14.85 16.85
N LEU A 493 7.39 14.80 16.62
CA LEU A 493 8.16 15.90 16.01
C LEU A 493 8.11 15.86 14.49
N SER A 494 8.17 14.64 13.93
CA SER A 494 8.03 14.37 12.49
C SER A 494 7.33 13.02 12.29
N ASP A 495 7.31 12.51 11.07
CA ASP A 495 6.78 11.17 10.79
C ASP A 495 7.63 10.05 11.39
N ILE A 496 8.90 10.35 11.68
CA ILE A 496 9.88 9.40 12.19
C ILE A 496 10.18 9.68 13.67
N PHE A 497 10.36 10.94 14.05
CA PHE A 497 10.86 11.33 15.38
C PHE A 497 9.76 11.67 16.36
N HIS A 498 9.92 11.19 17.61
CA HIS A 498 9.06 11.55 18.73
C HIS A 498 9.87 11.73 20.02
N ILE A 499 9.32 12.51 20.91
CA ILE A 499 9.80 12.67 22.30
C ILE A 499 8.68 12.30 23.25
N SER A 500 9.04 11.85 24.45
CA SER A 500 8.09 11.55 25.50
C SER A 500 8.62 12.01 26.86
N GLY A 501 7.70 12.28 27.76
CA GLY A 501 7.99 12.51 29.16
C GLY A 501 6.90 11.89 30.01
N GLY A 502 7.28 11.25 31.10
CA GLY A 502 6.33 10.54 31.94
C GLY A 502 6.69 10.60 33.43
N PHE A 503 5.71 10.19 34.21
CA PHE A 503 5.85 10.01 35.66
C PHE A 503 5.42 8.59 36.01
N ASN A 504 6.26 7.96 36.86
CA ASN A 504 5.91 6.72 37.54
C ASN A 504 5.63 7.02 39.03
N PHE A 505 4.47 6.63 39.49
CA PHE A 505 4.09 6.64 40.87
C PHE A 505 3.91 5.21 41.33
N GLU A 506 4.85 4.72 42.09
CA GLU A 506 4.96 3.31 42.46
C GLU A 506 5.09 3.16 43.95
N SER A 507 4.46 2.13 44.49
CA SER A 507 4.61 1.69 45.88
C SER A 507 5.15 0.26 45.85
N VAL A 508 6.33 0.06 46.37
CA VAL A 508 7.08 -1.21 46.32
C VAL A 508 7.23 -1.80 47.71
N ALA A 509 6.98 -3.10 47.83
CA ALA A 509 7.36 -3.88 48.97
C ALA A 509 8.29 -5.00 48.55
N SER A 510 9.45 -5.09 49.14
CA SER A 510 10.43 -6.12 48.86
C SER A 510 10.69 -6.95 50.11
N GLN A 511 10.45 -8.24 50.03
CA GLN A 511 10.62 -9.17 51.14
C GLN A 511 11.61 -10.25 50.77
N ALA A 512 12.70 -10.36 51.53
CA ALA A 512 13.52 -11.55 51.47
C ALA A 512 12.70 -12.74 51.99
N ILE A 513 12.52 -13.74 51.15
CA ILE A 513 12.01 -15.03 51.61
C ILE A 513 13.25 -15.80 52.08
N VAL A 514 13.40 -15.92 53.38
CA VAL A 514 14.49 -16.76 53.96
C VAL A 514 14.41 -18.12 53.29
N PRO A 515 15.49 -18.62 52.66
CA PRO A 515 15.46 -19.93 52.08
C PRO A 515 15.08 -20.90 53.18
N THR A 516 14.02 -21.69 52.98
CA THR A 516 13.88 -22.93 53.76
C THR A 516 15.21 -23.63 53.58
N PRO A 517 15.95 -23.91 54.68
CA PRO A 517 17.20 -24.61 54.54
C PRO A 517 16.87 -25.86 53.71
N TYR A 518 17.49 -25.99 52.55
CA TYR A 518 17.45 -27.27 51.84
C TYR A 518 17.98 -28.23 52.89
N ALA A 519 17.10 -29.07 53.38
CA ALA A 519 17.55 -30.17 54.24
C ALA A 519 18.52 -30.96 53.40
N PHE A 520 19.81 -30.69 53.58
CA PHE A 520 20.81 -31.60 53.12
C PHE A 520 20.48 -32.91 53.78
N THR A 521 19.79 -33.81 53.03
CA THR A 521 19.69 -35.20 53.40
C THR A 521 21.07 -35.78 53.33
N SER A 522 21.90 -35.30 54.22
CA SER A 522 23.16 -35.95 54.53
C SER A 522 22.85 -37.28 55.14
N ASN A 523 23.62 -38.27 54.77
CA ASN A 523 23.67 -39.59 55.41
C ASN A 523 23.32 -39.50 56.88
N PRO A 524 22.42 -40.36 57.39
CA PRO A 524 22.12 -40.38 58.80
C PRO A 524 23.39 -40.75 59.57
N GLY A 525 24.02 -39.80 60.17
CA GLY A 525 25.24 -39.97 60.97
C GLY A 525 26.17 -38.76 61.05
N ASN A 526 25.94 -37.69 60.30
CA ASN A 526 26.73 -36.47 60.44
C ASN A 526 25.92 -35.39 61.16
N GLU A 527 26.48 -34.92 62.27
CA GLU A 527 25.93 -33.90 63.21
C GLU A 527 25.93 -32.48 62.58
N LEU A 528 25.53 -32.33 61.36
CA LEU A 528 25.38 -31.02 60.69
C LEU A 528 24.08 -30.29 61.05
N SER A 529 23.11 -30.97 61.69
CA SER A 529 21.87 -30.33 62.10
C SER A 529 22.01 -29.29 63.22
N GLY A 530 23.06 -29.39 64.07
CA GLY A 530 23.33 -28.40 65.09
C GLY A 530 23.99 -27.11 64.60
N CYS A 531 24.67 -27.17 63.46
CA CYS A 531 25.35 -26.00 62.90
C CYS A 531 24.42 -25.03 62.18
N ILE A 532 23.29 -25.49 61.69
CA ILE A 532 22.32 -24.61 60.95
C ILE A 532 21.63 -23.66 61.93
N ASP A 533 21.25 -24.10 63.12
CA ASP A 533 20.65 -23.22 64.11
C ASP A 533 21.65 -22.22 64.71
N GLU A 534 22.92 -22.62 64.83
CA GLU A 534 24.01 -21.76 65.30
C GLU A 534 24.49 -20.77 64.23
N ILE A 535 24.46 -21.14 62.93
CA ILE A 535 24.76 -20.24 61.80
C ILE A 535 23.64 -19.24 61.65
N LEU A 536 22.36 -19.61 61.78
CA LEU A 536 21.25 -18.70 61.73
C LEU A 536 21.23 -17.75 62.91
N SER A 537 21.61 -18.18 64.09
CA SER A 537 21.75 -17.31 65.27
C SER A 537 22.97 -16.37 65.18
N ALA A 538 24.03 -16.80 64.53
CA ALA A 538 25.20 -15.96 64.25
C ALA A 538 24.94 -15.00 63.06
N CYS A 539 24.10 -15.35 62.13
CA CYS A 539 23.67 -14.47 61.05
C CYS A 539 22.79 -13.31 61.50
N ASP A 540 22.07 -13.46 62.62
CA ASP A 540 21.25 -12.37 63.18
C ASP A 540 22.09 -11.22 63.78
N THR A 541 23.38 -11.47 64.09
CA THR A 541 24.34 -10.45 64.53
C THR A 541 25.44 -10.15 63.52
N ALA A 542 25.58 -10.97 62.47
CA ALA A 542 26.57 -10.82 61.39
C ALA A 542 25.95 -10.46 60.03
N SER A 543 24.71 -9.92 60.04
CA SER A 543 23.99 -9.56 58.81
C SER A 543 24.71 -8.51 57.96
N ASP A 544 25.77 -7.93 58.45
CA ASP A 544 26.54 -6.88 57.73
C ASP A 544 27.81 -7.39 57.07
N ALA A 545 28.19 -8.67 57.21
CA ALA A 545 29.55 -9.11 56.82
C ALA A 545 29.63 -10.12 55.68
N LEU A 546 28.57 -10.77 55.23
CA LEU A 546 28.69 -12.03 54.45
C LEU A 546 27.90 -12.11 53.14
N GLY A 547 27.28 -11.01 52.73
CA GLY A 547 26.58 -10.98 51.42
C GLY A 547 27.39 -10.31 50.29
N VAL A 548 26.99 -10.50 49.09
CA VAL A 548 27.41 -9.63 47.97
C VAL A 548 26.93 -8.22 48.32
N ILE A 549 27.83 -7.35 48.69
CA ILE A 549 27.53 -5.94 48.92
C ILE A 549 27.86 -5.21 47.62
N ALA A 550 26.85 -4.67 47.00
CA ALA A 550 27.01 -3.79 45.85
C ALA A 550 26.39 -2.43 46.24
N PRO A 551 27.19 -1.36 46.32
CA PRO A 551 26.65 -0.01 46.58
C PRO A 551 25.68 0.44 45.48
N SER A 552 25.69 -0.25 44.31
CA SER A 552 24.76 -0.03 43.22
C SER A 552 23.39 -0.73 43.37
N ILE A 553 23.21 -1.57 44.38
CA ILE A 553 21.94 -2.24 44.70
C ILE A 553 21.48 -1.74 46.05
N ALA A 554 20.25 -1.21 46.11
CA ALA A 554 19.59 -0.87 47.36
C ALA A 554 18.98 -2.13 47.96
N GLU A 555 19.59 -2.63 49.03
CA GLU A 555 18.98 -3.68 49.83
C GLU A 555 17.83 -3.15 50.64
N VAL A 556 16.64 -3.62 50.35
CA VAL A 556 15.44 -3.31 51.11
C VAL A 556 14.79 -4.59 51.56
N ASN A 557 15.10 -4.97 52.76
CA ASN A 557 14.37 -6.02 53.45
C ASN A 557 13.26 -5.38 54.28
N SER A 558 12.16 -4.97 53.62
CA SER A 558 11.05 -4.32 54.26
C SER A 558 9.74 -4.89 53.79
N THR A 559 8.99 -5.49 54.72
CA THR A 559 7.58 -5.86 54.49
C THR A 559 6.68 -4.62 54.38
N LYS A 560 7.17 -3.44 54.81
CA LYS A 560 6.45 -2.17 54.66
C LYS A 560 6.75 -1.56 53.31
N ALA A 561 5.69 -1.28 52.57
CA ALA A 561 5.80 -0.62 51.26
C ALA A 561 6.48 0.77 51.37
N TYR A 562 7.36 1.06 50.44
CA TYR A 562 8.02 2.35 50.25
C TYR A 562 7.63 2.98 48.90
N PRO A 563 7.61 4.31 48.84
CA PRO A 563 7.34 5.02 47.58
C PRO A 563 8.56 4.97 46.67
N LEU A 564 8.31 4.69 45.38
CA LEU A 564 9.33 4.75 44.31
C LEU A 564 8.76 5.59 43.19
N HIS A 565 9.11 6.86 43.17
CA HIS A 565 8.63 7.81 42.17
C HIS A 565 9.76 8.20 41.25
N SER A 566 9.47 8.24 39.93
CA SER A 566 10.45 8.62 38.92
C SER A 566 9.87 9.45 37.79
N ILE A 567 10.74 10.19 37.16
CA ILE A 567 10.48 10.88 35.91
C ILE A 567 11.19 10.11 34.81
N VAL A 568 10.49 9.84 33.69
CA VAL A 568 11.06 9.21 32.49
C VAL A 568 11.03 10.21 31.38
N VAL A 569 12.15 10.39 30.68
CA VAL A 569 12.24 11.19 29.46
C VAL A 569 12.69 10.26 28.33
N GLY A 570 12.05 10.36 27.18
CA GLY A 570 12.34 9.50 26.05
C GLY A 570 12.48 10.27 24.74
N PHE A 571 13.36 9.78 23.89
CA PHE A 571 13.47 10.19 22.49
C PHE A 571 13.46 8.93 21.63
N GLY A 572 12.57 8.90 20.63
CA GLY A 572 12.46 7.76 19.74
C GLY A 572 12.40 8.15 18.28
N ALA A 573 12.80 7.23 17.45
CA ALA A 573 12.67 7.37 16.00
C ALA A 573 12.36 6.01 15.37
N ASP A 574 11.35 5.99 14.50
CA ASP A 574 10.89 4.79 13.82
C ASP A 574 10.67 5.07 12.34
N SER A 575 11.45 4.40 11.48
CA SER A 575 11.35 4.49 10.03
C SER A 575 11.07 3.12 9.39
N ARG A 576 10.61 2.15 10.18
CA ARG A 576 10.26 0.82 9.68
C ARG A 576 9.09 0.92 8.70
N ASP A 577 9.15 0.12 7.64
CA ASP A 577 8.07 0.01 6.66
C ASP A 577 6.82 -0.69 7.22
N ASP A 578 7.00 -1.57 8.18
CA ASP A 578 5.95 -2.28 8.92
C ASP A 578 6.40 -2.43 10.37
N VAL A 579 5.57 -2.02 11.32
CA VAL A 579 5.90 -2.10 12.75
C VAL A 579 5.81 -3.52 13.30
N PHE A 580 5.03 -4.40 12.64
CA PHE A 580 4.79 -5.78 13.07
C PHE A 580 5.77 -6.77 12.45
N ASN A 581 6.14 -6.57 11.18
CA ASN A 581 7.06 -7.46 10.44
C ASN A 581 7.96 -6.66 9.48
N PRO A 582 8.87 -5.86 10.03
CA PRO A 582 9.69 -4.94 9.26
C PRO A 582 10.64 -5.67 8.30
N ARG A 583 10.79 -5.09 7.10
CA ARG A 583 11.76 -5.52 6.09
C ARG A 583 12.91 -4.55 5.94
N ARG A 584 12.64 -3.29 6.13
CA ARG A 584 13.61 -2.19 5.99
C ARG A 584 13.29 -1.09 6.97
N GLY A 585 14.28 -0.26 7.20
CA GLY A 585 14.15 0.85 8.10
C GLY A 585 14.91 0.62 9.40
N TRP A 586 14.69 1.47 10.35
CA TRP A 586 15.35 1.45 11.64
C TRP A 586 14.41 1.95 12.73
N PHE A 587 14.65 1.49 13.92
CA PHE A 587 13.99 1.89 15.14
C PHE A 587 15.06 2.26 16.17
N THR A 588 14.85 3.34 16.91
CA THR A 588 15.66 3.66 18.08
C THR A 588 14.76 4.21 19.18
N ASN A 589 15.11 3.87 20.42
CA ASN A 589 14.50 4.46 21.59
C ASN A 589 15.60 4.72 22.62
N PHE A 590 15.70 5.96 23.07
CA PHE A 590 16.54 6.37 24.17
C PHE A 590 15.63 6.80 25.30
N SER A 591 15.84 6.27 26.49
CA SER A 591 15.06 6.65 27.67
C SER A 591 15.98 6.84 28.87
N ASP A 592 15.62 7.79 29.69
CA ASP A 592 16.30 8.13 30.92
C ASP A 592 15.27 8.22 32.04
N GLU A 593 15.41 7.37 33.08
CA GLU A 593 14.54 7.31 34.24
C GLU A 593 15.29 7.80 35.47
N VAL A 594 14.86 8.89 36.04
CA VAL A 594 15.47 9.51 37.22
C VAL A 594 14.53 9.41 38.42
N SER A 595 15.01 8.81 39.47
CA SER A 595 14.33 8.73 40.77
C SER A 595 15.15 9.49 41.83
N THR A 596 14.46 10.27 42.68
CA THR A 596 15.14 11.09 43.68
C THR A 596 14.21 11.34 44.88
N PRO A 597 14.78 11.51 46.08
CA PRO A 597 14.01 11.88 47.26
C PRO A 597 13.20 13.18 47.10
N SER A 598 13.63 14.11 46.25
CA SER A 598 12.86 15.33 45.95
C SER A 598 11.53 15.08 45.29
N LEU A 599 11.37 13.96 44.61
CA LEU A 599 10.10 13.47 44.06
C LEU A 599 9.28 12.66 45.05
N GLY A 600 9.76 12.53 46.30
CA GLY A 600 9.15 11.70 47.34
C GLY A 600 9.51 10.21 47.22
N SER A 601 10.54 9.87 46.42
CA SER A 601 11.03 8.51 46.29
C SER A 601 11.93 8.10 47.44
N ALA A 602 11.92 6.82 47.82
CA ALA A 602 12.80 6.27 48.84
C ALA A 602 14.26 6.18 48.39
N PHE A 603 14.51 6.10 47.08
CA PHE A 603 15.83 5.87 46.49
C PHE A 603 16.19 6.93 45.47
N HIS A 604 17.51 7.14 45.31
CA HIS A 604 18.10 7.94 44.25
C HIS A 604 18.83 7.03 43.27
N TYR A 605 18.33 6.98 42.05
CA TYR A 605 18.96 6.28 40.93
C TYR A 605 18.62 6.98 39.62
N ASP A 606 19.42 6.63 38.62
CA ASP A 606 19.27 7.06 37.26
C ASP A 606 19.50 5.83 36.36
N ILE A 607 18.60 5.58 35.39
CA ILE A 607 18.65 4.44 34.46
C ILE A 607 18.55 4.99 33.05
N PHE A 608 19.62 4.85 32.28
CA PHE A 608 19.65 5.16 30.86
C PHE A 608 19.57 3.88 30.03
N ILE A 609 18.68 3.86 29.02
CA ILE A 609 18.55 2.75 28.07
C ILE A 609 18.63 3.30 26.66
N ALA A 610 19.50 2.70 25.85
CA ALA A 610 19.57 2.89 24.40
C ALA A 610 19.17 1.59 23.70
N ASP A 611 18.09 1.61 22.95
CA ASP A 611 17.55 0.49 22.19
C ASP A 611 17.56 0.84 20.69
N ILE A 612 18.23 0.05 19.87
CA ILE A 612 18.43 0.30 18.44
C ILE A 612 18.19 -0.97 17.65
N ALA A 613 17.32 -0.91 16.65
CA ALA A 613 17.10 -1.99 15.70
C ALA A 613 17.25 -1.51 14.25
N ARG A 614 17.80 -2.35 13.39
CA ARG A 614 17.95 -2.08 11.97
C ARG A 614 17.55 -3.27 11.13
N PHE A 615 16.80 -3.05 10.04
CA PHE A 615 16.31 -4.08 9.14
C PHE A 615 16.80 -3.83 7.72
N PHE A 616 17.32 -4.90 7.08
CA PHE A 616 17.88 -4.87 5.75
C PHE A 616 17.20 -5.95 4.89
N PRO A 617 16.66 -5.58 3.70
CA PRO A 617 16.21 -6.59 2.75
C PRO A 617 17.42 -7.34 2.18
N VAL A 618 17.37 -8.67 2.20
CA VAL A 618 18.39 -9.56 1.64
C VAL A 618 17.79 -10.34 0.48
N GLY A 619 18.38 -10.20 -0.71
CA GLY A 619 17.80 -10.79 -1.92
C GLY A 619 16.38 -10.29 -2.20
N LYS A 620 15.53 -11.16 -2.77
CA LYS A 620 14.15 -10.76 -3.15
C LYS A 620 13.18 -10.74 -1.96
N ASN A 621 13.33 -11.64 -1.00
CA ASN A 621 12.27 -11.89 0.00
C ASN A 621 12.76 -11.96 1.46
N MET A 622 14.06 -12.19 1.72
CA MET A 622 14.60 -12.34 3.07
C MET A 622 14.81 -10.97 3.75
N THR A 623 14.87 -10.99 5.07
CA THR A 623 15.19 -9.82 5.90
C THR A 623 16.25 -10.18 6.92
N LEU A 624 17.29 -9.36 7.02
CA LEU A 624 18.26 -9.41 8.10
C LEU A 624 17.92 -8.32 9.11
N GLY A 625 17.67 -8.71 10.36
CA GLY A 625 17.44 -7.81 11.49
C GLY A 625 18.66 -7.81 12.41
N PHE A 626 19.03 -6.64 12.87
CA PHE A 626 20.01 -6.41 13.93
C PHE A 626 19.34 -5.61 15.04
N HIS A 627 19.58 -5.99 16.30
CA HIS A 627 19.08 -5.32 17.50
C HIS A 627 20.20 -5.20 18.52
N ALA A 628 20.27 -4.06 19.18
CA ALA A 628 21.23 -3.81 20.26
C ALA A 628 20.57 -2.99 21.37
N VAL A 629 20.82 -3.36 22.61
CA VAL A 629 20.41 -2.61 23.80
C VAL A 629 21.64 -2.35 24.65
N ASP A 630 21.76 -1.12 25.15
CA ASP A 630 22.70 -0.70 26.19
C ASP A 630 21.90 -0.09 27.33
N GLY A 631 21.92 -0.75 28.48
CA GLY A 631 21.31 -0.30 29.71
C GLY A 631 22.37 -0.01 30.77
N THR A 632 22.41 1.22 31.23
CA THR A 632 23.35 1.65 32.31
C THR A 632 22.59 2.34 33.39
N SER A 633 23.11 2.25 34.64
CA SER A 633 22.50 2.93 35.76
C SER A 633 23.52 3.66 36.61
N THR A 634 23.05 4.60 37.43
CA THR A 634 23.84 5.24 38.51
C THR A 634 23.04 5.23 39.80
N GLY A 635 23.71 5.47 40.94
CA GLY A 635 23.07 5.41 42.24
C GLY A 635 22.78 3.99 42.73
N ALA A 636 21.85 3.84 43.66
CA ALA A 636 21.48 2.56 44.27
C ALA A 636 20.12 2.10 43.72
N LEU A 637 20.13 1.03 42.93
CA LEU A 637 18.93 0.45 42.31
C LEU A 637 18.18 -0.44 43.32
N PRO A 638 16.89 -0.23 43.53
CA PRO A 638 16.09 -1.23 44.21
C PRO A 638 15.99 -2.50 43.30
N THR A 639 15.82 -3.65 43.93
CA THR A 639 15.88 -4.97 43.26
C THR A 639 14.87 -5.14 42.12
N ASN A 640 13.74 -4.45 42.18
CA ASN A 640 12.74 -4.46 41.09
C ASN A 640 13.10 -3.60 39.86
N LYS A 641 14.20 -2.86 39.94
CA LYS A 641 14.71 -2.02 38.84
C LYS A 641 16.01 -2.58 38.22
N LEU A 642 16.49 -3.72 38.68
CA LEU A 642 17.63 -4.38 38.04
C LEU A 642 17.30 -4.80 36.62
N PHE A 643 18.27 -4.68 35.74
CA PHE A 643 18.18 -5.26 34.38
C PHE A 643 18.14 -6.77 34.44
N ILE A 644 17.31 -7.38 33.58
CA ILE A 644 17.06 -8.82 33.62
C ILE A 644 17.06 -9.36 32.20
N PHE A 645 17.96 -10.25 31.88
CA PHE A 645 17.84 -11.09 30.68
C PHE A 645 17.10 -12.37 30.99
N SER A 646 16.10 -12.65 30.18
CA SER A 646 15.30 -13.87 30.24
C SER A 646 15.42 -14.66 28.94
N ASP A 647 14.70 -15.76 28.86
CA ASP A 647 14.46 -16.55 27.64
C ASP A 647 13.83 -15.76 26.48
N GLN A 648 13.40 -14.53 26.71
CA GLN A 648 12.89 -13.63 25.65
C GLN A 648 14.02 -12.90 24.92
N GLN A 649 15.11 -12.57 25.63
CA GLN A 649 16.27 -11.88 25.10
C GLN A 649 17.39 -12.84 24.75
N LEU A 650 17.72 -13.80 25.66
CA LEU A 650 18.73 -14.85 25.48
C LEU A 650 18.02 -16.20 25.36
N ARG A 651 17.62 -16.54 24.14
CA ARG A 651 16.69 -17.64 23.85
C ARG A 651 17.24 -19.04 24.18
N GLY A 652 18.54 -19.15 24.38
CA GLY A 652 19.23 -20.39 24.75
C GLY A 652 19.39 -20.64 26.25
N TYR A 653 18.77 -19.80 27.09
CA TYR A 653 18.91 -19.89 28.53
C TYR A 653 17.55 -19.96 29.23
N GLU A 654 17.47 -20.84 30.23
CA GLU A 654 16.27 -20.99 31.07
C GLU A 654 16.28 -20.02 32.27
N ASP A 655 17.44 -19.86 32.92
CA ASP A 655 17.58 -19.02 34.09
C ASP A 655 17.87 -17.56 33.71
N PRO A 656 17.23 -16.57 34.38
CA PRO A 656 17.48 -15.18 34.10
C PRO A 656 18.80 -14.69 34.66
N PHE A 657 19.42 -13.72 33.98
CA PHE A 657 20.61 -13.00 34.46
C PHE A 657 20.21 -11.60 34.92
N TYR A 658 20.81 -11.16 36.04
CA TYR A 658 20.49 -9.88 36.67
C TYR A 658 21.73 -8.98 36.73
N GLY A 659 21.51 -7.67 36.53
CA GLY A 659 22.61 -6.70 36.63
C GLY A 659 22.12 -5.28 36.91
N THR A 660 23.05 -4.42 37.29
CA THR A 660 22.85 -2.97 37.36
C THR A 660 23.10 -2.30 36.02
N ASP A 661 23.75 -3.02 35.13
CA ASP A 661 24.00 -2.62 33.73
C ASP A 661 23.85 -3.84 32.81
N GLU A 662 23.42 -3.58 31.56
CA GLU A 662 23.24 -4.63 30.56
C GLU A 662 23.78 -4.21 29.19
N LEU A 663 24.20 -5.20 28.40
CA LEU A 663 24.48 -5.08 26.97
C LEU A 663 23.83 -6.25 26.25
N LEU A 664 23.11 -6.00 25.16
CA LEU A 664 22.45 -7.01 24.34
C LEU A 664 22.77 -6.77 22.87
N GLY A 665 23.10 -7.83 22.14
CA GLY A 665 23.18 -7.84 20.70
C GLY A 665 22.43 -9.05 20.15
N GLN A 666 21.54 -8.82 19.17
CA GLN A 666 20.77 -9.87 18.53
C GLN A 666 20.85 -9.74 17.02
N LEU A 667 21.02 -10.85 16.33
CA LEU A 667 21.04 -10.94 14.89
C LEU A 667 20.06 -12.01 14.44
N GLU A 668 19.13 -11.66 13.53
CA GLU A 668 18.12 -12.57 13.04
C GLU A 668 17.95 -12.49 11.52
N LEU A 669 18.10 -13.61 10.83
CA LEU A 669 17.77 -13.74 9.41
C LEU A 669 16.41 -14.40 9.26
N ARG A 670 15.44 -13.66 8.70
CA ARG A 670 14.05 -14.07 8.45
C ARG A 670 13.91 -14.55 7.01
N ILE A 671 13.45 -15.79 6.82
CA ILE A 671 13.30 -16.47 5.54
C ILE A 671 11.82 -16.82 5.36
N PRO A 672 11.03 -16.02 4.63
CA PRO A 672 9.63 -16.34 4.40
C PRO A 672 9.50 -17.57 3.48
N LEU A 673 8.65 -18.50 3.87
CA LEU A 673 8.34 -19.71 3.11
C LEU A 673 7.08 -19.54 2.25
N THR A 674 6.21 -18.56 2.58
CA THR A 674 5.01 -18.24 1.83
C THR A 674 5.13 -16.87 1.16
N LYS A 675 4.43 -16.67 0.03
CA LYS A 675 4.46 -15.39 -0.70
C LYS A 675 3.87 -14.23 0.11
N ASP A 676 2.89 -14.52 0.94
CA ASP A 676 2.23 -13.56 1.86
C ASP A 676 3.01 -13.38 3.17
N ARG A 677 4.16 -14.04 3.32
CA ARG A 677 5.07 -13.99 4.48
C ARG A 677 4.46 -14.37 5.83
N LYS A 678 3.29 -15.01 5.83
CA LYS A 678 2.64 -15.46 7.06
C LYS A 678 3.35 -16.61 7.74
N PHE A 679 4.14 -17.39 7.00
CA PHE A 679 4.97 -18.44 7.55
C PHE A 679 6.43 -18.19 7.17
N SER A 680 7.31 -18.13 8.19
CA SER A 680 8.73 -17.87 8.03
C SER A 680 9.55 -18.78 8.94
N VAL A 681 10.75 -19.11 8.49
CA VAL A 681 11.80 -19.69 9.31
C VAL A 681 12.80 -18.61 9.63
N VAL A 682 13.35 -18.63 10.83
CA VAL A 682 14.40 -17.72 11.26
C VAL A 682 15.63 -18.50 11.74
N THR A 683 16.79 -17.90 11.55
CA THR A 683 18.01 -18.31 12.23
C THR A 683 18.59 -17.09 12.94
N PHE A 684 19.11 -17.29 14.12
CA PHE A 684 19.50 -16.18 14.96
C PHE A 684 20.74 -16.49 15.80
N ALA A 685 21.35 -15.40 16.28
CA ALA A 685 22.39 -15.43 17.30
C ALA A 685 22.12 -14.27 18.26
N ASP A 686 22.08 -14.57 19.54
CA ASP A 686 21.93 -13.61 20.62
C ASP A 686 23.18 -13.61 21.48
N ASP A 687 23.62 -12.44 21.92
CA ASP A 687 24.74 -12.27 22.85
C ASP A 687 24.42 -11.15 23.82
N GLY A 688 24.48 -11.44 25.12
CA GLY A 688 24.14 -10.49 26.17
C GLY A 688 25.09 -10.56 27.34
N ALA A 689 25.25 -9.44 28.02
CA ALA A 689 26.07 -9.36 29.19
C ALA A 689 25.45 -8.48 30.26
N VAL A 690 25.55 -8.90 31.51
CA VAL A 690 25.18 -8.10 32.68
C VAL A 690 26.38 -7.93 33.61
N ARG A 691 26.35 -6.86 34.39
CA ARG A 691 27.30 -6.67 35.52
C ARG A 691 26.58 -6.05 36.68
N ILE A 692 27.16 -6.26 37.92
CA ILE A 692 26.75 -5.59 39.15
C ILE A 692 27.85 -4.62 39.53
N ARG A 693 27.63 -3.33 39.38
CA ARG A 693 28.60 -2.28 39.59
C ARG A 693 29.04 -2.21 41.02
N GLY A 694 30.36 -2.21 41.26
CA GLY A 694 30.94 -2.11 42.59
C GLY A 694 30.69 -3.32 43.49
N ALA A 695 30.38 -4.49 42.87
CA ALA A 695 30.18 -5.70 43.67
C ALA A 695 31.42 -6.04 44.50
N THR A 696 31.20 -6.28 45.78
CA THR A 696 32.21 -6.76 46.74
C THR A 696 31.71 -8.04 47.41
N LEU A 697 32.58 -8.98 47.62
CA LEU A 697 32.32 -10.18 48.38
C LEU A 697 33.16 -10.14 49.68
N GLY A 698 32.52 -10.18 50.84
CA GLY A 698 33.24 -10.06 52.11
C GLY A 698 34.07 -8.78 52.24
N GLY A 699 33.66 -7.66 51.63
CA GLY A 699 34.36 -6.38 51.60
C GLY A 699 35.53 -6.30 50.57
N VAL A 700 35.77 -7.34 49.79
CA VAL A 700 36.78 -7.36 48.70
C VAL A 700 36.04 -7.21 47.35
N PHE A 701 36.57 -6.34 46.50
CA PHE A 701 36.02 -6.17 45.14
C PHE A 701 36.00 -7.50 44.38
N ASP A 702 34.81 -7.86 43.87
CA ASP A 702 34.61 -9.07 43.05
C ASP A 702 34.55 -8.75 41.55
N PRO A 703 35.66 -8.99 40.80
CA PRO A 703 35.66 -8.69 39.38
C PRO A 703 34.73 -9.60 38.54
N SER A 704 34.35 -10.77 39.07
CA SER A 704 33.47 -11.70 38.36
C SER A 704 32.05 -11.18 38.22
N LEU A 705 31.59 -10.38 39.20
CA LEU A 705 30.27 -9.72 39.19
C LEU A 705 30.38 -8.27 38.72
N ALA A 706 31.50 -7.60 39.02
CA ALA A 706 31.68 -6.18 38.65
C ALA A 706 32.02 -5.97 37.19
N ASN A 707 32.54 -6.98 36.50
CA ASN A 707 32.76 -6.98 35.04
C ASN A 707 31.58 -7.60 34.33
N TYR A 708 31.42 -7.26 33.02
CA TYR A 708 30.40 -7.87 32.20
C TYR A 708 30.59 -9.38 32.04
N SER A 709 29.58 -10.15 32.40
CA SER A 709 29.50 -11.60 32.18
C SER A 709 28.72 -11.86 30.90
N TRP A 710 29.39 -12.39 29.87
CA TRP A 710 28.81 -12.60 28.53
C TRP A 710 28.16 -13.97 28.43
N HIS A 711 26.98 -13.99 27.78
CA HIS A 711 26.16 -15.16 27.56
C HIS A 711 25.62 -15.13 26.14
N GLY A 712 26.12 -16.07 25.32
CA GLY A 712 25.73 -16.15 23.91
C GLY A 712 24.94 -17.42 23.57
N ASP A 713 24.02 -17.31 22.64
CA ASP A 713 23.32 -18.46 22.07
C ASP A 713 23.12 -18.33 20.57
N VAL A 714 22.82 -19.47 19.93
CA VAL A 714 22.44 -19.54 18.53
C VAL A 714 21.26 -20.49 18.36
N GLY A 715 20.39 -20.19 17.40
CA GLY A 715 19.20 -20.99 17.24
C GLY A 715 18.52 -20.87 15.91
N VAL A 716 17.42 -21.63 15.81
CA VAL A 716 16.48 -21.60 14.70
C VAL A 716 15.06 -21.52 15.25
N GLY A 717 14.18 -20.90 14.51
CA GLY A 717 12.79 -20.77 14.93
C GLY A 717 11.83 -20.71 13.78
N VAL A 718 10.55 -20.79 14.11
CA VAL A 718 9.45 -20.58 13.18
C VAL A 718 8.59 -19.40 13.60
N ARG A 719 8.07 -18.70 12.61
CA ARG A 719 7.15 -17.55 12.78
C ARG A 719 5.89 -17.83 11.99
N PHE A 720 4.77 -17.60 12.61
CA PHE A 720 3.47 -17.83 12.01
C PHE A 720 2.52 -16.66 12.34
N ASP A 721 2.08 -15.93 11.30
CA ASP A 721 1.16 -14.81 11.42
C ASP A 721 -0.28 -15.25 11.22
N VAL A 722 -1.16 -14.98 12.19
CA VAL A 722 -2.60 -15.27 12.14
C VAL A 722 -3.39 -13.97 12.33
N PRO A 723 -3.37 -13.07 11.35
CA PRO A 723 -4.03 -11.77 11.49
C PRO A 723 -5.55 -11.87 11.68
N GLN A 724 -6.17 -12.98 11.23
CA GLN A 724 -7.60 -13.23 11.45
C GLN A 724 -7.98 -13.36 12.94
N LEU A 725 -7.01 -13.79 13.76
CA LEU A 725 -7.15 -13.87 15.22
C LEU A 725 -6.59 -12.64 15.94
N GLY A 726 -6.10 -11.65 15.19
CA GLY A 726 -5.41 -10.48 15.74
C GLY A 726 -3.99 -10.79 16.26
N LEU A 727 -3.44 -11.97 15.89
CA LEU A 727 -2.09 -12.38 16.26
C LEU A 727 -1.15 -12.07 15.09
N HIS A 728 -0.27 -11.09 15.28
CA HIS A 728 0.65 -10.69 14.22
C HIS A 728 1.80 -11.67 14.04
N THR A 729 2.27 -12.31 15.11
CA THR A 729 3.32 -13.35 14.99
C THR A 729 3.27 -14.28 16.20
N LEU A 730 3.21 -15.57 15.95
CA LEU A 730 3.54 -16.60 16.93
C LEU A 730 4.95 -17.09 16.65
N ARG A 731 5.78 -17.18 17.67
CA ARG A 731 7.15 -17.67 17.56
C ARG A 731 7.39 -18.91 18.38
N LEU A 732 8.15 -19.82 17.83
CA LEU A 732 8.71 -20.99 18.52
C LEU A 732 10.19 -21.06 18.16
N ASP A 733 11.05 -20.92 19.15
CA ASP A 733 12.49 -20.87 18.99
C ASP A 733 13.15 -22.05 19.68
N PHE A 734 14.17 -22.62 19.03
CA PHE A 734 15.05 -23.67 19.54
C PHE A 734 16.45 -23.08 19.54
N ALA A 735 17.03 -22.87 20.70
CA ALA A 735 18.31 -22.23 20.85
C ALA A 735 19.27 -23.08 21.71
N LYS A 736 20.55 -22.92 21.47
CA LYS A 736 21.60 -23.58 22.21
C LYS A 736 22.54 -22.52 22.81
N GLY A 737 22.50 -22.40 24.13
CA GLY A 737 23.46 -21.64 24.93
C GLY A 737 24.50 -22.54 25.62
N SER A 738 25.30 -21.94 26.49
CA SER A 738 26.34 -22.69 27.28
C SER A 738 25.73 -23.68 28.28
N GLN A 739 24.50 -23.47 28.73
CA GLN A 739 23.79 -24.35 29.65
C GLN A 739 23.03 -25.49 28.97
N GLY A 740 23.00 -25.55 27.63
CA GLY A 740 22.30 -26.59 26.89
C GLY A 740 21.41 -26.07 25.81
N THR A 741 20.41 -26.87 25.44
CA THR A 741 19.38 -26.49 24.46
C THR A 741 18.10 -26.12 25.16
N HIS A 742 17.57 -24.94 24.82
CA HIS A 742 16.31 -24.44 25.36
C HIS A 742 15.28 -24.20 24.24
N THR A 743 13.99 -24.31 24.59
CA THR A 743 12.87 -24.03 23.68
C THR A 743 12.03 -22.93 24.25
N SER A 744 11.88 -21.84 23.52
CA SER A 744 11.03 -20.71 23.94
C SER A 744 9.86 -20.51 23.01
N PHE A 745 8.72 -20.11 23.57
CA PHE A 745 7.51 -19.74 22.85
C PHE A 745 7.15 -18.28 23.17
N GLY A 746 6.71 -17.55 22.14
CA GLY A 746 6.34 -16.16 22.34
C GLY A 746 5.33 -15.65 21.31
N ILE A 747 4.77 -14.46 21.60
CA ILE A 747 3.91 -13.72 20.70
C ILE A 747 4.62 -12.42 20.32
N GLY A 748 4.62 -12.08 19.05
CA GLY A 748 5.39 -10.97 18.48
C GLY A 748 6.73 -11.41 17.90
N GLN A 749 7.44 -10.48 17.24
CA GLN A 749 8.82 -10.68 16.84
C GLN A 749 9.73 -10.62 18.07
N SER A 750 10.96 -11.10 17.98
CA SER A 750 11.93 -10.97 19.10
C SER A 750 12.35 -9.51 19.31
N PHE A 751 12.42 -8.74 18.23
CA PHE A 751 12.69 -7.29 18.20
C PHE A 751 12.17 -6.63 16.94
#